data_15dbd9a5b0cc1ad5a6d1171688593907
#
_entry.id   15dbd9a5b0cc1ad5a6d1171688593907
#
_cell.length_a   1.000
_cell.length_b   1.000
_cell.length_c   1.000
_cell.angle_alpha   90.00
_cell.angle_beta   90.00
_cell.angle_gamma   90.00
#
_symmetry.space_group_name_H-M   'P 1'
#
loop_
_entity.id
_entity.type
_entity.pdbx_description
1 polymer ?
#
loop_
_entity_poly.entity_id
_entity_poly.type
_entity_poly.pdbx_seq_one_letter_code
_entity_poly.pdbx_strand_id
1 'polypeptide(L)'
;MLYSRKARDGSDRREALADHVRLVADLCEQNCRKIGIPSLGRLVGLVHDAGKSSEQWQRYLLNDERDEMIPHAPTGAKLIRRTAQEFSETSYEQYAAEIAELVVWGHHSGLSDVIEPDGAASYEERLQEPPDAVQAKALARFQQGVVPQDDIRKLLESAAEELRTIMKVFTEHCNADVYPEDVRQENRSSGEKRKILQRRVEKREFFKGLLARMVFSGLCDSDRYASACWKNRLEAATYTTDPKLWGELAAKLEKRLDGFPDSPINTARRQISDECLESVKKMREPSGIYRLNVVTGGGKTLAVMRSALYLARKFGKDHVFYVAPFTTIIDQTAQILRETFGRGDILLEHHSNRISYGKDENESEKQQREKEDQLDMFAERWDIPLILTSQVQFLGALFSGRGQCVRRMHQLCNSVLIFDEVQSIPVKCISMFNLAVNFLAGFCGCTAVLCSATQPALEEISRPLRLSEPADLVRDVRKRFPVFDRIQIIDKTQEEPYTADTLSEFVLQLPREVKSVLIVLNTKKAVKEVHAQLKAKGRAGVALFHLSTNMCGAHRLAKITEMNSLLAQHKAVICVSTNLIEAGVDISFDAVIRSETGLDSLTQASGRCNRNKFVERGYVYLIRYEETGLTMLPDLRRAQDAMTRVLSDMSFEPVQDYFSEETLRSYYHYYYHEQRGSMDYPVPHDGGRTLFDFLAANRKARVEYESRHERAHHGILHQAFRTAGREFRVIDENTTGVLVPYGKGIELQRQLLSASDYLDKKTLFRDLQRYSVSVYPDGLRKLEKDHKLRFFENLGIYCLLDEDSYDDEYGIVFEGGIDPAKYIC
;
A
#
# COMPACT_ATOMS: atom_id res chain seq x y z
N MET A 1 -35.54 -28.67 2.32
CA MET A 1 -34.49 -27.81 1.65
C MET A 1 -33.86 -26.97 2.74
N LEU A 2 -32.54 -26.85 2.77
CA LEU A 2 -31.79 -25.98 3.70
C LEU A 2 -31.54 -24.63 3.04
N TYR A 3 -31.61 -23.54 3.83
CA TYR A 3 -31.43 -22.17 3.32
C TYR A 3 -30.23 -21.50 3.95
N SER A 4 -29.53 -20.70 3.14
CA SER A 4 -28.38 -19.89 3.60
C SER A 4 -28.82 -18.53 4.13
N ARG A 5 -29.87 -17.93 3.53
CA ARG A 5 -30.39 -16.61 3.88
C ARG A 5 -31.81 -16.36 3.38
N LYS A 6 -32.45 -15.30 3.95
CA LYS A 6 -33.79 -14.78 3.59
C LYS A 6 -33.68 -13.29 3.25
N ALA A 7 -34.43 -12.82 2.26
CA ALA A 7 -34.47 -11.41 1.92
C ALA A 7 -35.07 -10.57 3.06
N ARG A 8 -34.56 -9.35 3.23
CA ARG A 8 -35.07 -8.39 4.25
C ARG A 8 -35.94 -7.29 3.64
N ASP A 9 -36.27 -7.42 2.35
CA ASP A 9 -37.09 -6.48 1.57
C ASP A 9 -38.59 -6.73 1.67
N GLY A 10 -39.03 -7.56 2.61
CA GLY A 10 -40.46 -7.98 2.80
C GLY A 10 -40.87 -9.09 1.84
N SER A 11 -40.04 -9.53 0.92
CA SER A 11 -40.32 -10.68 0.07
C SER A 11 -39.99 -12.00 0.78
N ASP A 12 -40.67 -13.10 0.41
CA ASP A 12 -40.36 -14.45 0.91
C ASP A 12 -39.24 -15.14 0.13
N ARG A 13 -38.39 -14.36 -0.50
CA ARG A 13 -37.23 -14.86 -1.26
C ARG A 13 -36.20 -15.46 -0.32
N ARG A 14 -35.76 -16.68 -0.64
CA ARG A 14 -34.80 -17.45 0.12
C ARG A 14 -33.74 -18.01 -0.79
N GLU A 15 -32.51 -18.11 -0.35
CA GLU A 15 -31.40 -18.74 -1.08
C GLU A 15 -31.16 -20.14 -0.52
N ALA A 16 -31.15 -21.16 -1.37
CA ALA A 16 -30.81 -22.50 -0.92
C ALA A 16 -29.34 -22.58 -0.51
N LEU A 17 -29.05 -23.29 0.57
CA LEU A 17 -27.68 -23.43 1.08
C LEU A 17 -26.77 -24.12 0.04
N ALA A 18 -27.31 -25.13 -0.67
CA ALA A 18 -26.58 -25.82 -1.72
C ALA A 18 -26.17 -24.91 -2.88
N ASP A 19 -27.05 -23.98 -3.29
CA ASP A 19 -26.75 -23.04 -4.39
C ASP A 19 -25.70 -22.02 -3.95
N HIS A 20 -25.85 -21.48 -2.73
CA HIS A 20 -24.89 -20.53 -2.16
C HIS A 20 -23.50 -21.14 -2.08
N VAL A 21 -23.33 -22.30 -1.43
CA VAL A 21 -21.98 -22.88 -1.24
C VAL A 21 -21.34 -23.32 -2.56
N ARG A 22 -22.13 -23.74 -3.55
CA ARG A 22 -21.61 -24.05 -4.89
C ARG A 22 -21.13 -22.80 -5.62
N LEU A 23 -21.90 -21.71 -5.57
CA LEU A 23 -21.48 -20.44 -6.17
C LEU A 23 -20.18 -19.93 -5.53
N VAL A 24 -20.13 -19.94 -4.18
CA VAL A 24 -18.91 -19.53 -3.47
C VAL A 24 -17.72 -20.44 -3.79
N ALA A 25 -17.97 -21.75 -3.93
CA ALA A 25 -16.94 -22.71 -4.32
C ALA A 25 -16.40 -22.46 -5.75
N ASP A 26 -17.28 -22.19 -6.70
CA ASP A 26 -16.89 -21.91 -8.10
C ASP A 26 -16.07 -20.61 -8.18
N LEU A 27 -16.47 -19.56 -7.47
CA LEU A 27 -15.72 -18.30 -7.39
C LEU A 27 -14.37 -18.48 -6.69
N CYS A 28 -14.33 -19.21 -5.58
CA CYS A 28 -13.10 -19.44 -4.83
C CYS A 28 -12.12 -20.33 -5.58
N GLU A 29 -12.63 -21.35 -6.30
CA GLU A 29 -11.85 -22.17 -7.23
C GLU A 29 -11.18 -21.31 -8.31
N GLN A 30 -11.93 -20.41 -8.95
CA GLN A 30 -11.38 -19.49 -9.95
C GLN A 30 -10.30 -18.59 -9.37
N ASN A 31 -10.52 -18.00 -8.19
CA ASN A 31 -9.55 -17.18 -7.50
C ASN A 31 -8.27 -17.96 -7.16
N CYS A 32 -8.39 -19.18 -6.65
CA CYS A 32 -7.26 -20.03 -6.26
C CYS A 32 -6.56 -20.70 -7.47
N ARG A 33 -7.22 -20.81 -8.63
CA ARG A 33 -6.62 -21.30 -9.87
C ARG A 33 -5.45 -20.46 -10.34
N LYS A 34 -5.51 -19.12 -10.08
CA LYS A 34 -4.44 -18.18 -10.41
C LYS A 34 -3.10 -18.50 -9.70
N ILE A 35 -3.14 -19.25 -8.60
CA ILE A 35 -1.97 -19.66 -7.81
C ILE A 35 -1.78 -21.19 -7.80
N GLY A 36 -2.49 -21.91 -8.65
CA GLY A 36 -2.31 -23.36 -8.84
C GLY A 36 -2.93 -24.25 -7.77
N ILE A 37 -3.91 -23.77 -6.98
CA ILE A 37 -4.61 -24.55 -5.93
C ILE A 37 -6.14 -24.47 -6.05
N PRO A 38 -6.71 -24.73 -7.23
CA PRO A 38 -8.15 -24.63 -7.47
C PRO A 38 -8.96 -25.59 -6.58
N SER A 39 -8.49 -26.83 -6.34
CA SER A 39 -9.21 -27.81 -5.53
C SER A 39 -9.30 -27.38 -4.06
N LEU A 40 -8.23 -26.77 -3.53
CA LEU A 40 -8.26 -26.20 -2.17
C LEU A 40 -9.26 -25.04 -2.09
N GLY A 41 -9.29 -24.17 -3.10
CA GLY A 41 -10.26 -23.08 -3.20
C GLY A 41 -11.70 -23.60 -3.23
N ARG A 42 -11.97 -24.60 -4.06
CA ARG A 42 -13.29 -25.25 -4.14
C ARG A 42 -13.70 -25.89 -2.81
N LEU A 43 -12.78 -26.59 -2.15
CA LEU A 43 -13.02 -27.24 -0.87
C LEU A 43 -13.49 -26.23 0.19
N VAL A 44 -12.73 -25.14 0.40
CA VAL A 44 -13.08 -24.13 1.43
C VAL A 44 -14.41 -23.43 1.10
N GLY A 45 -14.69 -23.16 -0.19
CA GLY A 45 -15.95 -22.58 -0.63
C GLY A 45 -17.16 -23.48 -0.39
N LEU A 46 -17.04 -24.80 -0.60
CA LEU A 46 -18.12 -25.74 -0.38
C LEU A 46 -18.49 -25.87 1.11
N VAL A 47 -17.52 -25.83 2.02
CA VAL A 47 -17.74 -26.20 3.43
C VAL A 47 -17.84 -25.02 4.41
N HIS A 48 -17.54 -23.77 3.96
CA HIS A 48 -17.45 -22.61 4.86
C HIS A 48 -18.71 -22.40 5.71
N ASP A 49 -19.89 -22.63 5.14
CA ASP A 49 -21.20 -22.40 5.73
C ASP A 49 -21.90 -23.70 6.20
N ALA A 50 -21.15 -24.79 6.39
CA ALA A 50 -21.73 -26.08 6.80
C ALA A 50 -22.58 -25.97 8.09
N GLY A 51 -22.24 -25.10 9.01
CA GLY A 51 -23.00 -24.87 10.24
C GLY A 51 -24.37 -24.25 10.04
N LYS A 52 -24.65 -23.62 8.90
CA LYS A 52 -26.00 -23.13 8.55
C LYS A 52 -27.02 -24.24 8.32
N SER A 53 -26.60 -25.52 8.23
CA SER A 53 -27.47 -26.69 8.20
C SER A 53 -28.09 -27.05 9.57
N SER A 54 -27.68 -26.36 10.66
CA SER A 54 -28.24 -26.60 12.01
C SER A 54 -29.75 -26.23 12.11
N GLU A 55 -30.48 -26.92 12.99
CA GLU A 55 -31.89 -26.60 13.23
C GLU A 55 -32.06 -25.18 13.73
N GLN A 56 -31.20 -24.75 14.61
CA GLN A 56 -31.23 -23.43 15.19
C GLN A 56 -31.11 -22.35 14.09
N TRP A 57 -30.15 -22.49 13.17
CA TRP A 57 -30.02 -21.56 12.03
C TRP A 57 -31.24 -21.55 11.12
N GLN A 58 -31.79 -22.74 10.81
CA GLN A 58 -32.97 -22.85 9.95
C GLN A 58 -34.21 -22.25 10.60
N ARG A 59 -34.43 -22.45 11.94
CA ARG A 59 -35.50 -21.80 12.67
C ARG A 59 -35.35 -20.28 12.71
N TYR A 60 -34.13 -19.78 12.98
CA TYR A 60 -33.85 -18.36 12.94
C TYR A 60 -34.23 -17.73 11.60
N LEU A 61 -33.86 -18.37 10.48
CA LEU A 61 -34.20 -17.87 9.13
C LEU A 61 -35.70 -17.95 8.83
N LEU A 62 -36.40 -18.95 9.30
CA LEU A 62 -37.82 -19.19 8.98
C LEU A 62 -38.78 -18.38 9.83
N ASN A 63 -38.46 -18.20 11.11
CA ASN A 63 -39.39 -17.66 12.11
C ASN A 63 -39.07 -16.23 12.56
N ASP A 64 -37.96 -15.62 12.02
CA ASP A 64 -37.41 -14.31 12.45
C ASP A 64 -37.15 -14.24 13.99
N GLU A 65 -36.98 -15.40 14.66
CA GLU A 65 -36.65 -15.50 16.07
C GLU A 65 -35.21 -14.92 16.24
N ARG A 66 -35.13 -13.75 16.89
CA ARG A 66 -33.85 -13.10 17.20
C ARG A 66 -33.22 -13.73 18.45
N ASP A 67 -32.82 -14.98 18.34
CA ASP A 67 -31.94 -15.59 19.33
C ASP A 67 -30.47 -15.28 19.04
N GLU A 68 -29.62 -15.53 20.04
CA GLU A 68 -28.21 -15.25 20.06
C GLU A 68 -27.50 -15.65 18.73
N MET A 69 -26.48 -14.88 18.37
CA MET A 69 -25.67 -15.10 17.16
C MET A 69 -25.15 -16.55 17.13
N ILE A 70 -25.70 -17.40 16.25
CA ILE A 70 -25.38 -18.83 16.16
C ILE A 70 -24.05 -18.98 15.41
N PRO A 71 -22.93 -19.39 16.06
CA PRO A 71 -21.66 -19.62 15.40
C PRO A 71 -21.77 -20.79 14.41
N HIS A 72 -21.50 -20.56 13.13
CA HIS A 72 -21.56 -21.58 12.08
C HIS A 72 -20.20 -21.93 11.46
N ALA A 73 -19.25 -21.01 11.47
CA ALA A 73 -17.91 -21.19 10.89
C ALA A 73 -17.13 -22.38 11.50
N PRO A 74 -17.13 -22.61 12.83
CA PRO A 74 -16.42 -23.75 13.41
C PRO A 74 -16.86 -25.11 12.89
N THR A 75 -18.14 -25.25 12.54
CA THR A 75 -18.71 -26.52 12.08
C THR A 75 -18.06 -27.01 10.78
N GLY A 76 -17.85 -26.13 9.81
CA GLY A 76 -17.16 -26.46 8.55
C GLY A 76 -15.70 -26.86 8.77
N ALA A 77 -14.97 -26.14 9.64
CA ALA A 77 -13.60 -26.49 9.99
C ALA A 77 -13.47 -27.86 10.68
N LYS A 78 -14.38 -28.16 11.62
CA LYS A 78 -14.43 -29.49 12.27
C LYS A 78 -14.79 -30.63 11.30
N LEU A 79 -15.58 -30.35 10.25
CA LEU A 79 -15.84 -31.31 9.18
C LEU A 79 -14.56 -31.67 8.43
N ILE A 80 -13.77 -30.68 8.04
CA ILE A 80 -12.49 -30.89 7.36
C ILE A 80 -11.55 -31.69 8.25
N ARG A 81 -11.39 -31.29 9.53
CA ARG A 81 -10.55 -31.97 10.52
C ARG A 81 -10.91 -33.46 10.65
N ARG A 82 -12.19 -33.75 10.82
CA ARG A 82 -12.67 -35.11 10.91
C ARG A 82 -12.39 -35.91 9.65
N THR A 83 -12.64 -35.37 8.47
CA THR A 83 -12.34 -36.01 7.19
C THR A 83 -10.84 -36.28 7.05
N ALA A 84 -9.98 -35.31 7.40
CA ALA A 84 -8.54 -35.49 7.37
C ALA A 84 -8.06 -36.58 8.34
N GLN A 85 -8.58 -36.62 9.58
CA GLN A 85 -8.23 -37.66 10.57
C GLN A 85 -8.65 -39.06 10.15
N GLU A 86 -9.75 -39.18 9.40
CA GLU A 86 -10.28 -40.45 8.93
C GLU A 86 -9.56 -40.96 7.68
N PHE A 87 -9.12 -40.08 6.77
CA PHE A 87 -8.67 -40.45 5.43
C PHE A 87 -7.28 -39.96 5.04
N SER A 88 -6.61 -39.06 5.79
CA SER A 88 -5.32 -38.54 5.37
C SER A 88 -4.20 -39.53 5.62
N GLU A 89 -3.46 -39.91 4.58
CA GLU A 89 -2.32 -40.79 4.60
C GLU A 89 -0.99 -40.04 4.46
N THR A 90 -1.02 -38.76 3.97
CA THR A 90 0.17 -37.98 3.66
C THR A 90 0.24 -36.66 4.43
N SER A 91 1.46 -36.15 4.61
CA SER A 91 1.68 -34.82 5.21
C SER A 91 1.10 -33.67 4.36
N TYR A 92 0.94 -33.86 3.06
CA TYR A 92 0.36 -32.84 2.19
C TYR A 92 -1.17 -32.77 2.32
N GLU A 93 -1.83 -33.90 2.58
CA GLU A 93 -3.27 -33.91 2.90
C GLU A 93 -3.52 -33.22 4.25
N GLN A 94 -2.67 -33.47 5.25
CA GLN A 94 -2.71 -32.76 6.52
C GLN A 94 -2.49 -31.26 6.33
N TYR A 95 -1.57 -30.86 5.46
CA TYR A 95 -1.31 -29.46 5.16
C TYR A 95 -2.49 -28.79 4.45
N ALA A 96 -3.11 -29.48 3.49
CA ALA A 96 -4.33 -28.99 2.84
C ALA A 96 -5.46 -28.80 3.84
N ALA A 97 -5.63 -29.76 4.76
CA ALA A 97 -6.61 -29.70 5.83
C ALA A 97 -6.35 -28.50 6.77
N GLU A 98 -5.12 -28.33 7.26
CA GLU A 98 -4.77 -27.21 8.16
C GLU A 98 -5.06 -25.84 7.54
N ILE A 99 -4.72 -25.63 6.26
CA ILE A 99 -5.05 -24.38 5.55
C ILE A 99 -6.57 -24.22 5.47
N ALA A 100 -7.28 -25.27 5.04
CA ALA A 100 -8.72 -25.20 4.85
C ALA A 100 -9.47 -24.97 6.17
N GLU A 101 -9.08 -25.66 7.23
CA GLU A 101 -9.62 -25.49 8.59
C GLU A 101 -9.46 -24.06 9.10
N LEU A 102 -8.24 -23.53 9.01
CA LEU A 102 -7.90 -22.18 9.44
C LEU A 102 -8.68 -21.10 8.66
N VAL A 103 -8.78 -21.27 7.35
CA VAL A 103 -9.49 -20.36 6.45
C VAL A 103 -11.00 -20.39 6.71
N VAL A 104 -11.59 -21.58 6.80
CA VAL A 104 -13.02 -21.74 7.06
C VAL A 104 -13.37 -21.24 8.46
N TRP A 105 -12.56 -21.55 9.48
CA TRP A 105 -12.78 -21.03 10.83
C TRP A 105 -12.79 -19.50 10.87
N GLY A 106 -11.89 -18.88 10.11
CA GLY A 106 -11.63 -17.44 10.16
C GLY A 106 -12.51 -16.57 9.26
N HIS A 107 -13.37 -17.12 8.36
CA HIS A 107 -13.96 -16.35 7.26
C HIS A 107 -14.84 -15.16 7.70
N HIS A 108 -15.36 -15.15 8.91
CA HIS A 108 -16.04 -14.00 9.50
C HIS A 108 -15.21 -13.19 10.49
N SER A 109 -14.28 -13.84 11.22
CA SER A 109 -13.53 -13.24 12.34
C SER A 109 -12.09 -12.85 12.03
N GLY A 110 -11.59 -13.19 10.83
CA GLY A 110 -10.17 -13.11 10.47
C GLY A 110 -9.41 -14.39 10.84
N LEU A 111 -8.24 -14.60 10.22
CA LEU A 111 -7.37 -15.73 10.53
C LEU A 111 -6.97 -15.70 12.00
N SER A 112 -7.04 -16.86 12.65
CA SER A 112 -6.60 -17.04 14.04
C SER A 112 -5.09 -17.19 14.12
N ASP A 113 -4.52 -16.98 15.32
CA ASP A 113 -3.19 -17.44 15.63
C ASP A 113 -3.19 -18.96 15.71
N VAL A 114 -2.28 -19.62 15.01
CA VAL A 114 -2.08 -21.07 15.14
C VAL A 114 -1.37 -21.35 16.46
N ILE A 115 -0.27 -20.61 16.71
CA ILE A 115 0.37 -20.53 18.02
C ILE A 115 0.40 -19.06 18.42
N GLU A 116 -0.20 -18.75 19.56
CA GLU A 116 -0.21 -17.40 20.12
C GLU A 116 1.18 -17.00 20.62
N PRO A 117 1.51 -15.71 20.74
CA PRO A 117 2.82 -15.27 21.19
C PRO A 117 3.29 -15.85 22.54
N ASP A 118 2.38 -16.15 23.46
CA ASP A 118 2.65 -16.74 24.77
C ASP A 118 2.72 -18.29 24.77
N GLY A 119 2.70 -18.91 23.58
CA GLY A 119 2.69 -20.35 23.42
C GLY A 119 1.34 -21.04 23.59
N ALA A 120 0.25 -20.28 23.75
CA ALA A 120 -1.10 -20.87 23.72
C ALA A 120 -1.47 -21.28 22.28
N ALA A 121 -2.38 -22.26 22.16
CA ALA A 121 -2.93 -22.71 20.89
C ALA A 121 -4.47 -22.80 20.95
N SER A 122 -5.10 -21.73 21.44
CA SER A 122 -6.54 -21.70 21.73
C SER A 122 -7.44 -22.02 20.51
N TYR A 123 -6.96 -21.68 19.30
CA TYR A 123 -7.62 -22.08 18.06
C TYR A 123 -7.60 -23.59 17.87
N GLU A 124 -6.42 -24.21 18.01
CA GLU A 124 -6.22 -25.65 17.79
C GLU A 124 -6.94 -26.46 18.87
N GLU A 125 -6.86 -26.05 20.13
CA GLU A 125 -7.56 -26.69 21.26
C GLU A 125 -9.06 -26.76 21.00
N ARG A 126 -9.70 -25.64 20.60
CA ARG A 126 -11.13 -25.59 20.27
C ARG A 126 -11.49 -26.37 19.01
N LEU A 127 -10.57 -26.45 18.05
CA LEU A 127 -10.79 -27.23 16.83
C LEU A 127 -10.70 -28.73 17.10
N GLN A 128 -9.87 -29.15 18.07
CA GLN A 128 -9.74 -30.55 18.50
C GLN A 128 -10.93 -31.04 19.35
N GLU A 129 -11.69 -30.11 19.98
CA GLU A 129 -12.90 -30.51 20.67
C GLU A 129 -13.88 -31.21 19.72
N PRO A 130 -14.47 -32.36 20.10
CA PRO A 130 -15.44 -33.03 19.27
C PRO A 130 -16.63 -32.10 18.96
N PRO A 131 -17.28 -32.27 17.79
CA PRO A 131 -18.49 -31.54 17.51
C PRO A 131 -19.54 -31.82 18.62
N ASP A 132 -20.15 -30.74 19.13
CA ASP A 132 -21.31 -30.90 20.05
C ASP A 132 -22.51 -31.53 19.33
N ALA A 133 -23.56 -31.85 20.10
CA ALA A 133 -24.74 -32.55 19.54
C ALA A 133 -25.44 -31.76 18.43
N VAL A 134 -25.40 -30.42 18.48
CA VAL A 134 -25.97 -29.55 17.45
C VAL A 134 -25.12 -29.57 16.21
N GLN A 135 -23.80 -29.43 16.36
CA GLN A 135 -22.84 -29.49 15.29
C GLN A 135 -22.85 -30.87 14.59
N ALA A 136 -22.87 -31.95 15.34
CA ALA A 136 -22.92 -33.31 14.79
C ALA A 136 -24.18 -33.56 13.94
N LYS A 137 -25.34 -33.08 14.38
CA LYS A 137 -26.58 -33.14 13.59
C LYS A 137 -26.52 -32.25 12.34
N ALA A 138 -25.95 -31.04 12.49
CA ALA A 138 -25.76 -30.14 11.36
C ALA A 138 -24.84 -30.75 10.29
N LEU A 139 -23.73 -31.36 10.68
CA LEU A 139 -22.81 -32.08 9.78
C LEU A 139 -23.49 -33.22 9.03
N ALA A 140 -24.25 -34.08 9.75
CA ALA A 140 -25.01 -35.16 9.10
C ALA A 140 -25.99 -34.64 8.03
N ARG A 141 -26.74 -33.57 8.35
CA ARG A 141 -27.65 -32.92 7.39
C ARG A 141 -26.93 -32.30 6.20
N PHE A 142 -25.80 -31.67 6.46
CA PHE A 142 -24.98 -31.04 5.41
C PHE A 142 -24.44 -32.11 4.43
N GLN A 143 -23.88 -33.19 4.94
CA GLN A 143 -23.37 -34.29 4.15
C GLN A 143 -24.44 -35.03 3.33
N GLN A 144 -25.65 -35.17 3.90
CA GLN A 144 -26.75 -35.81 3.19
C GLN A 144 -27.46 -34.94 2.16
N GLY A 145 -27.54 -33.63 2.40
CA GLY A 145 -28.36 -32.74 1.59
C GLY A 145 -27.62 -31.69 0.77
N VAL A 146 -26.32 -31.47 1.00
CA VAL A 146 -25.57 -30.38 0.38
C VAL A 146 -24.28 -30.87 -0.31
N VAL A 147 -23.34 -31.45 0.47
CA VAL A 147 -22.04 -31.93 -0.05
C VAL A 147 -21.71 -33.30 0.56
N PRO A 148 -21.64 -34.37 -0.24
CA PRO A 148 -21.26 -35.72 0.24
C PRO A 148 -19.83 -35.73 0.80
N GLN A 149 -19.59 -36.60 1.79
CA GLN A 149 -18.24 -36.74 2.40
C GLN A 149 -17.17 -37.18 1.40
N ASP A 150 -17.53 -38.02 0.48
CA ASP A 150 -16.64 -38.51 -0.60
C ASP A 150 -16.13 -37.38 -1.48
N ASP A 151 -16.95 -36.37 -1.76
CA ASP A 151 -16.53 -35.21 -2.55
C ASP A 151 -15.53 -34.33 -1.77
N ILE A 152 -15.72 -34.19 -0.45
CA ILE A 152 -14.78 -33.47 0.42
C ILE A 152 -13.44 -34.19 0.45
N ARG A 153 -13.45 -35.55 0.58
CA ARG A 153 -12.25 -36.38 0.56
C ARG A 153 -11.47 -36.23 -0.75
N LYS A 154 -12.14 -36.37 -1.89
CA LYS A 154 -11.51 -36.24 -3.22
C LYS A 154 -10.90 -34.84 -3.44
N LEU A 155 -11.55 -33.81 -2.96
CA LEU A 155 -11.01 -32.45 -3.04
C LEU A 155 -9.78 -32.26 -2.14
N LEU A 156 -9.75 -32.89 -0.96
CA LEU A 156 -8.60 -32.88 -0.07
C LEU A 156 -7.39 -33.59 -0.70
N GLU A 157 -7.61 -34.76 -1.30
CA GLU A 157 -6.58 -35.51 -2.05
C GLU A 157 -6.03 -34.67 -3.22
N SER A 158 -6.90 -34.06 -4.01
CA SER A 158 -6.50 -33.19 -5.12
C SER A 158 -5.74 -31.94 -4.66
N ALA A 159 -6.20 -31.29 -3.58
CA ALA A 159 -5.51 -30.16 -2.96
C ALA A 159 -4.13 -30.52 -2.42
N ALA A 160 -3.95 -31.74 -1.90
CA ALA A 160 -2.65 -32.23 -1.45
C ALA A 160 -1.64 -32.32 -2.60
N GLU A 161 -2.06 -32.79 -3.78
CA GLU A 161 -1.19 -32.88 -4.96
C GLU A 161 -0.83 -31.50 -5.51
N GLU A 162 -1.81 -30.57 -5.52
CA GLU A 162 -1.58 -29.16 -5.84
C GLU A 162 -0.53 -28.55 -4.89
N LEU A 163 -0.68 -28.75 -3.58
CA LEU A 163 0.26 -28.25 -2.58
C LEU A 163 1.65 -28.88 -2.68
N ARG A 164 1.73 -30.18 -3.00
CA ARG A 164 3.02 -30.85 -3.25
C ARG A 164 3.78 -30.12 -4.35
N THR A 165 3.10 -29.81 -5.45
CA THR A 165 3.69 -29.09 -6.59
C THR A 165 4.19 -27.71 -6.19
N ILE A 166 3.36 -26.92 -5.50
CA ILE A 166 3.72 -25.57 -5.05
C ILE A 166 4.89 -25.61 -4.05
N MET A 167 4.87 -26.54 -3.09
CA MET A 167 5.92 -26.63 -2.09
C MET A 167 7.29 -27.03 -2.67
N LYS A 168 7.30 -27.78 -3.78
CA LYS A 168 8.52 -28.03 -4.54
C LYS A 168 9.06 -26.71 -5.12
N VAL A 169 8.21 -25.93 -5.78
CA VAL A 169 8.59 -24.62 -6.34
C VAL A 169 9.02 -23.63 -5.24
N PHE A 170 8.33 -23.59 -4.08
CA PHE A 170 8.77 -22.79 -2.93
C PHE A 170 10.18 -23.17 -2.47
N THR A 171 10.47 -24.47 -2.38
CA THR A 171 11.76 -24.96 -1.95
C THR A 171 12.87 -24.61 -2.94
N GLU A 172 12.63 -24.79 -4.23
CA GLU A 172 13.55 -24.42 -5.30
C GLU A 172 13.82 -22.91 -5.29
N HIS A 173 12.77 -22.09 -5.18
CA HIS A 173 12.90 -20.64 -5.09
C HIS A 173 13.70 -20.21 -3.85
N CYS A 174 13.44 -20.78 -2.67
CA CYS A 174 14.17 -20.44 -1.45
C CYS A 174 15.64 -20.90 -1.49
N ASN A 175 15.93 -22.01 -2.16
CA ASN A 175 17.29 -22.52 -2.29
C ASN A 175 18.13 -21.74 -3.32
N ALA A 176 17.49 -21.10 -4.29
CA ALA A 176 18.16 -20.29 -5.31
C ALA A 176 18.57 -18.89 -4.82
N ASP A 177 18.20 -18.49 -3.59
CA ASP A 177 18.61 -17.20 -3.05
C ASP A 177 20.12 -17.16 -2.81
N VAL A 178 20.75 -16.12 -3.35
CA VAL A 178 22.13 -15.73 -3.08
C VAL A 178 22.10 -14.55 -2.11
N TYR A 179 22.63 -14.74 -0.91
CA TYR A 179 22.72 -13.66 0.07
C TYR A 179 24.00 -12.86 -0.14
N PRO A 180 24.04 -11.55 0.17
CA PRO A 180 25.24 -10.71 0.00
C PRO A 180 26.49 -11.27 0.71
N GLU A 181 26.27 -11.99 1.81
CA GLU A 181 27.31 -12.70 2.58
C GLU A 181 27.84 -13.93 1.83
N ASP A 182 27.10 -14.43 0.81
CA ASP A 182 27.47 -15.62 0.02
C ASP A 182 28.55 -15.33 -1.02
N VAL A 183 28.66 -14.09 -1.47
CA VAL A 183 29.54 -13.69 -2.58
C VAL A 183 31.00 -13.54 -2.10
N ARG A 184 31.25 -13.43 -0.80
CA ARG A 184 32.56 -13.01 -0.26
C ARG A 184 33.50 -14.10 0.21
N GLN A 185 33.11 -15.36 0.31
CA GLN A 185 34.02 -16.43 0.84
C GLN A 185 33.78 -17.84 0.27
N GLU A 186 34.82 -18.44 -0.28
CA GLU A 186 34.89 -19.88 -0.66
C GLU A 186 34.90 -20.82 0.56
N ASN A 187 35.29 -20.33 1.75
CA ASN A 187 35.41 -21.12 3.00
C ASN A 187 34.46 -20.59 4.09
N ARG A 188 33.20 -21.03 4.07
CA ARG A 188 32.20 -20.69 5.09
C ARG A 188 32.38 -21.47 6.38
N SER A 189 32.26 -20.77 7.52
CA SER A 189 32.17 -21.41 8.82
C SER A 189 30.86 -22.22 8.96
N SER A 190 30.84 -23.22 9.84
CA SER A 190 29.61 -23.98 10.15
C SER A 190 28.47 -23.10 10.65
N GLY A 191 28.79 -22.00 11.33
CA GLY A 191 27.83 -21.03 11.83
C GLY A 191 27.13 -20.21 10.71
N GLU A 192 27.86 -19.83 9.67
CA GLU A 192 27.29 -19.09 8.52
C GLU A 192 26.39 -20.01 7.69
N LYS A 193 26.78 -21.24 7.43
CA LYS A 193 25.93 -22.23 6.76
C LYS A 193 24.61 -22.44 7.49
N ARG A 194 24.63 -22.47 8.83
CA ARG A 194 23.44 -22.61 9.67
C ARG A 194 22.54 -21.38 9.56
N LYS A 195 23.10 -20.16 9.53
CA LYS A 195 22.32 -18.91 9.36
C LYS A 195 21.61 -18.86 8.01
N ILE A 196 22.28 -19.24 6.93
CA ILE A 196 21.70 -19.28 5.58
C ILE A 196 20.54 -20.29 5.53
N LEU A 197 20.77 -21.51 6.03
CA LEU A 197 19.70 -22.51 6.08
C LEU A 197 18.50 -22.01 6.89
N GLN A 198 18.76 -21.35 8.01
CA GLN A 198 17.72 -20.74 8.84
C GLN A 198 16.90 -19.71 8.07
N ARG A 199 17.55 -18.78 7.34
CA ARG A 199 16.86 -17.77 6.51
C ARG A 199 15.99 -18.41 5.42
N ARG A 200 16.47 -19.47 4.78
CA ARG A 200 15.70 -20.22 3.77
C ARG A 200 14.45 -20.88 4.37
N VAL A 201 14.57 -21.46 5.55
CA VAL A 201 13.43 -22.04 6.28
C VAL A 201 12.45 -20.95 6.65
N GLU A 202 12.89 -19.83 7.24
CA GLU A 202 12.02 -18.69 7.59
C GLU A 202 11.27 -18.15 6.38
N LYS A 203 11.94 -17.98 5.25
CA LYS A 203 11.32 -17.54 4.00
C LYS A 203 10.24 -18.52 3.53
N ARG A 204 10.52 -19.82 3.57
CA ARG A 204 9.53 -20.84 3.18
C ARG A 204 8.31 -20.82 4.10
N GLU A 205 8.52 -20.70 5.42
CA GLU A 205 7.42 -20.61 6.38
C GLU A 205 6.59 -19.32 6.18
N PHE A 206 7.24 -18.21 5.85
CA PHE A 206 6.54 -16.97 5.48
C PHE A 206 5.70 -17.15 4.22
N PHE A 207 6.21 -17.84 3.20
CA PHE A 207 5.45 -18.14 1.98
C PHE A 207 4.25 -19.07 2.23
N LYS A 208 4.38 -20.04 3.14
CA LYS A 208 3.23 -20.84 3.60
C LYS A 208 2.15 -19.96 4.24
N GLY A 209 2.56 -18.99 5.06
CA GLY A 209 1.65 -18.02 5.64
C GLY A 209 0.95 -17.13 4.60
N LEU A 210 1.67 -16.65 3.58
CA LEU A 210 1.08 -15.90 2.47
C LEU A 210 0.11 -16.76 1.64
N LEU A 211 0.42 -18.02 1.41
CA LEU A 211 -0.46 -18.96 0.70
C LEU A 211 -1.79 -19.13 1.45
N ALA A 212 -1.75 -19.38 2.76
CA ALA A 212 -2.95 -19.48 3.58
C ALA A 212 -3.78 -18.18 3.53
N ARG A 213 -3.13 -17.01 3.61
CA ARG A 213 -3.79 -15.70 3.46
C ARG A 213 -4.39 -15.50 2.07
N MET A 214 -3.79 -16.03 1.02
CA MET A 214 -4.31 -15.95 -0.34
C MET A 214 -5.60 -16.77 -0.50
N VAL A 215 -5.64 -17.99 0.02
CA VAL A 215 -6.87 -18.81 0.06
C VAL A 215 -7.95 -18.11 0.89
N PHE A 216 -7.57 -17.57 2.04
CA PHE A 216 -8.48 -16.80 2.90
C PHE A 216 -9.06 -15.58 2.20
N SER A 217 -8.23 -14.83 1.45
CA SER A 217 -8.67 -13.71 0.62
C SER A 217 -9.70 -14.15 -0.41
N GLY A 218 -9.43 -15.26 -1.11
CA GLY A 218 -10.34 -15.82 -2.11
C GLY A 218 -11.69 -16.21 -1.51
N LEU A 219 -11.71 -16.90 -0.35
CA LEU A 219 -12.96 -17.27 0.31
C LEU A 219 -13.74 -16.06 0.82
N CYS A 220 -13.09 -15.14 1.54
CA CYS A 220 -13.77 -13.95 2.08
C CYS A 220 -14.38 -13.07 1.00
N ASP A 221 -13.70 -12.95 -0.14
CA ASP A 221 -14.22 -12.19 -1.27
C ASP A 221 -15.37 -12.93 -1.94
N SER A 222 -15.22 -14.22 -2.22
CA SER A 222 -16.23 -15.05 -2.88
C SER A 222 -17.56 -15.08 -2.12
N ASP A 223 -17.53 -15.29 -0.78
CA ASP A 223 -18.72 -15.29 0.05
C ASP A 223 -19.41 -13.91 0.07
N ARG A 224 -18.66 -12.85 0.32
CA ARG A 224 -19.21 -11.49 0.33
C ARG A 224 -19.78 -11.08 -1.01
N TYR A 225 -19.09 -11.42 -2.09
CA TYR A 225 -19.54 -11.11 -3.44
C TYR A 225 -20.80 -11.89 -3.83
N ALA A 226 -20.86 -13.21 -3.60
CA ALA A 226 -22.05 -14.02 -3.80
C ALA A 226 -23.23 -13.48 -2.97
N SER A 227 -22.96 -13.07 -1.71
CA SER A 227 -23.95 -12.45 -0.83
C SER A 227 -24.48 -11.12 -1.37
N ALA A 228 -23.61 -10.28 -1.90
CA ALA A 228 -24.00 -8.98 -2.48
C ALA A 228 -24.78 -9.17 -3.78
N CYS A 229 -24.36 -10.10 -4.66
CA CYS A 229 -25.08 -10.43 -5.89
C CYS A 229 -26.51 -10.93 -5.60
N TRP A 230 -26.63 -11.84 -4.66
CA TRP A 230 -27.96 -12.34 -4.27
C TRP A 230 -28.84 -11.22 -3.71
N LYS A 231 -28.31 -10.36 -2.84
CA LYS A 231 -29.03 -9.21 -2.26
C LYS A 231 -29.54 -8.26 -3.34
N ASN A 232 -28.69 -7.91 -4.28
CA ASN A 232 -28.96 -6.93 -5.33
C ASN A 232 -29.60 -7.54 -6.59
N ARG A 233 -29.92 -8.85 -6.58
CA ARG A 233 -30.51 -9.60 -7.72
C ARG A 233 -29.64 -9.55 -8.98
N LEU A 234 -28.32 -9.57 -8.81
CA LEU A 234 -27.32 -9.58 -9.88
C LEU A 234 -26.82 -11.01 -10.11
N GLU A 235 -26.49 -11.33 -11.33
CA GLU A 235 -25.71 -12.54 -11.62
C GLU A 235 -24.26 -12.30 -11.19
N ALA A 236 -23.65 -13.31 -10.57
CA ALA A 236 -22.26 -13.25 -10.21
C ALA A 236 -21.41 -13.34 -11.48
N ALA A 237 -20.71 -12.27 -11.80
CA ALA A 237 -19.76 -12.20 -12.91
C ALA A 237 -18.39 -11.77 -12.36
N THR A 238 -17.34 -12.38 -12.86
CA THR A 238 -15.98 -11.87 -12.68
C THR A 238 -15.70 -10.86 -13.80
N TYR A 239 -15.04 -9.75 -13.47
CA TYR A 239 -14.58 -8.83 -14.49
C TYR A 239 -13.48 -9.54 -15.29
N THR A 240 -13.83 -10.00 -16.47
CA THR A 240 -12.84 -10.59 -17.39
C THR A 240 -12.27 -9.46 -18.22
N THR A 241 -11.03 -9.10 -17.99
CA THR A 241 -10.35 -8.10 -18.82
C THR A 241 -10.17 -8.66 -20.22
N ASP A 242 -10.91 -8.12 -21.19
CA ASP A 242 -10.71 -8.49 -22.60
C ASP A 242 -9.29 -8.07 -23.01
N PRO A 243 -8.45 -8.97 -23.53
CA PRO A 243 -7.12 -8.63 -24.03
C PRO A 243 -7.13 -7.50 -25.08
N LYS A 244 -8.24 -7.27 -25.78
CA LYS A 244 -8.42 -6.14 -26.71
C LYS A 244 -8.38 -4.80 -25.99
N LEU A 245 -8.89 -4.73 -24.73
CA LEU A 245 -8.86 -3.51 -23.93
C LEU A 245 -7.44 -2.99 -23.78
N TRP A 246 -6.48 -3.86 -23.45
CA TRP A 246 -5.07 -3.43 -23.29
C TRP A 246 -4.50 -2.85 -24.57
N GLY A 247 -4.90 -3.40 -25.74
CA GLY A 247 -4.52 -2.86 -27.04
C GLY A 247 -5.11 -1.48 -27.33
N GLU A 248 -6.37 -1.26 -27.00
CA GLU A 248 -7.05 0.04 -27.16
C GLU A 248 -6.42 1.12 -26.27
N LEU A 249 -6.15 0.78 -25.00
CA LEU A 249 -5.50 1.69 -24.07
C LEU A 249 -4.07 2.03 -24.48
N ALA A 250 -3.32 1.03 -24.96
CA ALA A 250 -1.98 1.26 -25.50
C ALA A 250 -2.01 2.20 -26.69
N ALA A 251 -2.95 2.04 -27.64
CA ALA A 251 -3.08 2.92 -28.81
C ALA A 251 -3.42 4.37 -28.41
N LYS A 252 -4.31 4.57 -27.43
CA LYS A 252 -4.63 5.91 -26.91
C LYS A 252 -3.40 6.56 -26.23
N LEU A 253 -2.62 5.78 -25.48
CA LEU A 253 -1.39 6.28 -24.85
C LEU A 253 -0.33 6.65 -25.90
N GLU A 254 -0.14 5.85 -26.95
CA GLU A 254 0.76 6.21 -28.08
C GLU A 254 0.35 7.53 -28.72
N LYS A 255 -0.96 7.73 -29.02
CA LYS A 255 -1.47 8.98 -29.55
C LYS A 255 -1.17 10.18 -28.64
N ARG A 256 -1.24 10.02 -27.32
CA ARG A 256 -0.85 11.08 -26.36
C ARG A 256 0.64 11.37 -26.44
N LEU A 257 1.48 10.32 -26.48
CA LEU A 257 2.94 10.47 -26.58
C LEU A 257 3.38 11.15 -27.87
N ASP A 258 2.71 10.85 -28.98
CA ASP A 258 2.96 11.50 -30.28
C ASP A 258 2.51 12.97 -30.34
N GLY A 259 1.59 13.35 -29.44
CA GLY A 259 1.06 14.72 -29.33
C GLY A 259 1.94 15.70 -28.55
N PHE A 260 3.04 15.25 -27.92
CA PHE A 260 3.94 16.17 -27.24
C PHE A 260 4.73 17.03 -28.22
N PRO A 261 4.91 18.35 -27.93
CA PRO A 261 5.68 19.23 -28.82
C PRO A 261 7.16 18.81 -28.90
N ASP A 262 7.76 19.05 -30.05
CA ASP A 262 9.17 18.80 -30.28
C ASP A 262 10.03 19.70 -29.38
N SER A 263 10.82 19.07 -28.54
CA SER A 263 11.80 19.74 -27.68
C SER A 263 12.88 18.74 -27.27
N PRO A 264 14.10 19.18 -26.93
CA PRO A 264 15.17 18.27 -26.50
C PRO A 264 14.76 17.39 -25.31
N ILE A 265 13.96 17.92 -24.39
CA ILE A 265 13.48 17.16 -23.23
C ILE A 265 12.43 16.11 -23.62
N ASN A 266 11.51 16.42 -24.53
CA ASN A 266 10.49 15.47 -24.97
C ASN A 266 11.08 14.40 -25.88
N THR A 267 12.09 14.73 -26.69
CA THR A 267 12.87 13.75 -27.45
C THR A 267 13.57 12.76 -26.53
N ALA A 268 14.23 13.23 -25.47
CA ALA A 268 14.86 12.35 -24.48
C ALA A 268 13.81 11.47 -23.74
N ARG A 269 12.68 12.05 -23.33
CA ARG A 269 11.57 11.30 -22.72
C ARG A 269 11.03 10.22 -23.65
N ARG A 270 10.90 10.51 -24.94
CA ARG A 270 10.43 9.53 -25.95
C ARG A 270 11.44 8.40 -26.08
N GLN A 271 12.71 8.70 -26.18
CA GLN A 271 13.78 7.68 -26.28
C GLN A 271 13.82 6.77 -25.05
N ILE A 272 13.70 7.34 -23.84
CA ILE A 272 13.58 6.56 -22.59
C ILE A 272 12.36 5.62 -22.65
N SER A 273 11.21 6.15 -23.06
CA SER A 273 9.96 5.36 -23.16
C SER A 273 10.08 4.25 -24.21
N ASP A 274 10.73 4.51 -25.34
CA ASP A 274 10.94 3.51 -26.39
C ASP A 274 11.90 2.41 -25.93
N GLU A 275 12.97 2.75 -25.20
CA GLU A 275 13.89 1.77 -24.63
C GLU A 275 13.19 0.88 -23.57
N CYS A 276 12.36 1.47 -22.68
CA CYS A 276 11.52 0.70 -21.77
C CYS A 276 10.65 -0.31 -22.54
N LEU A 277 9.98 0.16 -23.59
CA LEU A 277 9.11 -0.70 -24.38
C LEU A 277 9.90 -1.82 -25.07
N GLU A 278 11.07 -1.52 -25.65
CA GLU A 278 11.93 -2.53 -26.28
C GLU A 278 12.46 -3.56 -25.26
N SER A 279 12.73 -3.15 -24.03
CA SER A 279 13.15 -4.06 -22.97
C SER A 279 12.02 -5.04 -22.60
N VAL A 280 10.77 -4.56 -22.43
CA VAL A 280 9.64 -5.44 -22.11
C VAL A 280 9.19 -6.30 -23.31
N LYS A 281 9.44 -5.86 -24.54
CA LYS A 281 9.20 -6.68 -25.75
C LYS A 281 10.07 -7.94 -25.75
N LYS A 282 11.30 -7.86 -25.25
CA LYS A 282 12.25 -8.97 -25.19
C LYS A 282 11.97 -9.96 -24.06
N MET A 283 11.18 -9.59 -23.06
CA MET A 283 10.83 -10.50 -21.95
C MET A 283 10.12 -11.75 -22.48
N ARG A 284 10.53 -12.90 -21.99
CA ARG A 284 9.93 -14.21 -22.37
C ARG A 284 8.99 -14.72 -21.28
N GLU A 285 9.32 -14.45 -20.02
CA GLU A 285 8.56 -14.90 -18.86
C GLU A 285 7.42 -13.94 -18.52
N PRO A 286 6.25 -14.46 -18.14
CA PRO A 286 5.10 -13.63 -17.77
C PRO A 286 5.24 -12.98 -16.40
N SER A 287 6.27 -13.32 -15.63
CA SER A 287 6.49 -12.82 -14.27
C SER A 287 7.95 -12.44 -14.05
N GLY A 288 8.19 -11.58 -13.08
CA GLY A 288 9.53 -11.14 -12.72
C GLY A 288 9.53 -9.79 -12.01
N ILE A 289 10.71 -9.36 -11.56
CA ILE A 289 10.89 -8.10 -10.83
C ILE A 289 11.96 -7.27 -11.55
N TYR A 290 11.59 -6.08 -11.98
CA TYR A 290 12.39 -5.19 -12.79
C TYR A 290 12.50 -3.80 -12.16
N ARG A 291 13.49 -3.02 -12.58
CA ARG A 291 13.71 -1.65 -12.14
C ARG A 291 13.55 -0.67 -13.30
N LEU A 292 12.98 0.48 -13.00
CA LEU A 292 12.95 1.63 -13.88
C LEU A 292 13.60 2.82 -13.17
N ASN A 293 14.87 3.02 -13.42
CA ASN A 293 15.67 4.10 -12.86
C ASN A 293 15.67 5.29 -13.83
N VAL A 294 14.81 6.26 -13.59
CA VAL A 294 14.69 7.45 -14.46
C VAL A 294 14.68 8.71 -13.61
N VAL A 295 15.51 9.65 -13.98
CA VAL A 295 15.64 10.95 -13.30
C VAL A 295 14.31 11.67 -13.17
N THR A 296 14.19 12.52 -12.15
CA THR A 296 12.99 13.34 -11.93
C THR A 296 12.73 14.22 -13.16
N GLY A 297 11.50 14.15 -13.68
CA GLY A 297 11.10 14.84 -14.91
C GLY A 297 11.43 14.11 -16.21
N GLY A 298 12.03 12.90 -16.16
CA GLY A 298 12.35 12.08 -17.32
C GLY A 298 11.18 11.29 -17.95
N GLY A 299 9.93 11.55 -17.55
CA GLY A 299 8.75 10.91 -18.14
C GLY A 299 8.41 9.53 -17.61
N LYS A 300 8.89 9.17 -16.41
CA LYS A 300 8.76 7.87 -15.72
C LYS A 300 7.35 7.29 -15.78
N THR A 301 6.33 8.07 -15.37
CA THR A 301 4.94 7.60 -15.25
C THR A 301 4.34 7.11 -16.56
N LEU A 302 4.51 7.85 -17.65
CA LEU A 302 4.00 7.44 -18.97
C LEU A 302 4.82 6.29 -19.57
N ALA A 303 6.13 6.28 -19.36
CA ALA A 303 7.01 5.21 -19.85
C ALA A 303 6.69 3.86 -19.19
N VAL A 304 6.50 3.84 -17.85
CA VAL A 304 6.13 2.60 -17.15
C VAL A 304 4.72 2.16 -17.47
N MET A 305 3.76 3.08 -17.59
CA MET A 305 2.38 2.74 -17.95
C MET A 305 2.31 2.13 -19.36
N ARG A 306 3.04 2.70 -20.32
CA ARG A 306 3.18 2.15 -21.68
C ARG A 306 3.71 0.72 -21.67
N SER A 307 4.76 0.49 -20.89
CA SER A 307 5.37 -0.83 -20.71
C SER A 307 4.41 -1.81 -20.03
N ALA A 308 3.67 -1.36 -19.00
CA ALA A 308 2.71 -2.16 -18.29
C ALA A 308 1.52 -2.60 -19.15
N LEU A 309 0.96 -1.69 -19.98
CA LEU A 309 -0.11 -2.03 -20.92
C LEU A 309 0.37 -3.04 -21.97
N TYR A 310 1.61 -2.90 -22.44
CA TYR A 310 2.19 -3.88 -23.35
C TYR A 310 2.35 -5.26 -22.69
N LEU A 311 2.88 -5.32 -21.46
CA LEU A 311 3.02 -6.57 -20.70
C LEU A 311 1.66 -7.20 -20.43
N ALA A 312 0.67 -6.39 -20.05
CA ALA A 312 -0.67 -6.86 -19.80
C ALA A 312 -1.31 -7.50 -21.04
N ARG A 313 -1.16 -6.86 -22.19
CA ARG A 313 -1.60 -7.43 -23.48
C ARG A 313 -0.83 -8.71 -23.85
N LYS A 314 0.52 -8.67 -23.73
CA LYS A 314 1.40 -9.76 -24.18
C LYS A 314 1.19 -11.04 -23.38
N PHE A 315 0.98 -10.92 -22.07
CA PHE A 315 0.90 -12.05 -21.14
C PHE A 315 -0.51 -12.31 -20.60
N GLY A 316 -1.52 -11.61 -21.08
CA GLY A 316 -2.91 -11.80 -20.63
C GLY A 316 -3.09 -11.50 -19.15
N LYS A 317 -2.59 -10.34 -18.69
CA LYS A 317 -2.74 -9.95 -17.28
C LYS A 317 -4.16 -9.48 -16.99
N ASP A 318 -4.62 -9.75 -15.78
CA ASP A 318 -5.95 -9.37 -15.33
C ASP A 318 -5.99 -7.87 -14.97
N HIS A 319 -4.95 -7.36 -14.29
CA HIS A 319 -4.91 -6.00 -13.77
C HIS A 319 -3.55 -5.33 -13.98
N VAL A 320 -3.57 -4.00 -13.98
CA VAL A 320 -2.38 -3.15 -13.81
C VAL A 320 -2.58 -2.32 -12.54
N PHE A 321 -1.73 -2.54 -11.54
CA PHE A 321 -1.68 -1.76 -10.30
C PHE A 321 -0.61 -0.68 -10.39
N TYR A 322 -0.98 0.54 -10.05
CA TYR A 322 -0.06 1.65 -9.83
C TYR A 322 -0.06 2.01 -8.35
N VAL A 323 1.01 1.67 -7.66
CA VAL A 323 1.16 1.81 -6.20
C VAL A 323 2.09 2.98 -5.92
N ALA A 324 1.58 4.03 -5.27
CA ALA A 324 2.35 5.23 -4.96
C ALA A 324 2.29 5.57 -3.45
N PRO A 325 3.30 6.29 -2.90
CA PRO A 325 3.33 6.62 -1.47
C PRO A 325 2.31 7.68 -1.07
N PHE A 326 2.02 8.64 -1.95
CA PHE A 326 1.23 9.83 -1.64
C PHE A 326 -0.03 9.91 -2.50
N THR A 327 -1.14 10.33 -1.89
CA THR A 327 -2.42 10.49 -2.58
C THR A 327 -2.37 11.53 -3.70
N THR A 328 -1.55 12.56 -3.55
CA THR A 328 -1.34 13.59 -4.59
C THR A 328 -0.76 13.02 -5.88
N ILE A 329 0.15 12.03 -5.80
CA ILE A 329 0.68 11.34 -6.99
C ILE A 329 -0.42 10.51 -7.64
N ILE A 330 -1.25 9.83 -6.83
CA ILE A 330 -2.37 9.05 -7.31
C ILE A 330 -3.38 9.94 -8.05
N ASP A 331 -3.79 11.05 -7.43
CA ASP A 331 -4.73 12.01 -8.02
C ASP A 331 -4.23 12.56 -9.36
N GLN A 332 -2.94 12.95 -9.43
CA GLN A 332 -2.33 13.45 -10.68
C GLN A 332 -2.25 12.37 -11.76
N THR A 333 -1.80 11.17 -11.39
CA THR A 333 -1.70 10.06 -12.35
C THR A 333 -3.09 9.67 -12.85
N ALA A 334 -4.09 9.62 -11.98
CA ALA A 334 -5.47 9.34 -12.34
C ALA A 334 -6.03 10.37 -13.32
N GLN A 335 -5.78 11.66 -13.09
CA GLN A 335 -6.20 12.71 -14.01
C GLN A 335 -5.56 12.51 -15.39
N ILE A 336 -4.25 12.29 -15.45
CA ILE A 336 -3.52 12.03 -16.70
C ILE A 336 -4.11 10.84 -17.46
N LEU A 337 -4.41 9.74 -16.75
CA LEU A 337 -4.93 8.52 -17.36
C LEU A 337 -6.40 8.69 -17.82
N ARG A 338 -7.24 9.42 -17.06
CA ARG A 338 -8.60 9.77 -17.49
C ARG A 338 -8.61 10.59 -18.77
N GLU A 339 -7.79 11.64 -18.83
CA GLU A 339 -7.63 12.46 -20.03
C GLU A 339 -7.13 11.65 -21.23
N THR A 340 -6.24 10.66 -20.97
CA THR A 340 -5.65 9.82 -22.02
C THR A 340 -6.67 8.81 -22.56
N PHE A 341 -7.36 8.12 -21.65
CA PHE A 341 -8.20 6.97 -22.03
C PHE A 341 -9.64 7.36 -22.32
N GLY A 342 -10.14 8.49 -21.78
CA GLY A 342 -11.51 8.96 -22.00
C GLY A 342 -12.59 8.00 -21.47
N ARG A 343 -12.23 7.14 -20.47
CA ARG A 343 -13.09 6.15 -19.83
C ARG A 343 -12.85 6.12 -18.33
N GLY A 344 -13.92 6.28 -17.57
CA GLY A 344 -13.87 6.25 -16.12
C GLY A 344 -14.11 4.87 -15.48
N ASP A 345 -14.83 3.99 -16.19
CA ASP A 345 -15.24 2.66 -15.74
C ASP A 345 -14.08 1.65 -15.59
N ILE A 346 -12.97 1.89 -16.25
CA ILE A 346 -11.78 1.03 -16.24
C ILE A 346 -10.70 1.43 -15.22
N LEU A 347 -10.87 2.58 -14.56
CA LEU A 347 -9.87 3.17 -13.67
C LEU A 347 -10.43 3.36 -12.28
N LEU A 348 -9.82 2.70 -11.30
CA LEU A 348 -10.12 2.82 -9.89
C LEU A 348 -9.04 3.64 -9.17
N GLU A 349 -9.44 4.69 -8.46
CA GLU A 349 -8.61 5.33 -7.45
C GLU A 349 -9.00 4.82 -6.07
N HIS A 350 -8.08 4.15 -5.42
CA HIS A 350 -8.30 3.59 -4.09
C HIS A 350 -7.20 4.03 -3.12
N HIS A 351 -7.43 5.14 -2.45
CA HIS A 351 -6.54 5.63 -1.39
C HIS A 351 -7.33 6.14 -0.20
N SER A 352 -6.82 5.95 1.00
CA SER A 352 -7.51 6.25 2.26
C SER A 352 -8.89 5.57 2.31
N ASN A 353 -9.96 6.28 2.41
CA ASN A 353 -11.33 5.76 2.35
C ASN A 353 -12.05 6.17 1.05
N ARG A 354 -11.31 6.65 0.06
CA ARG A 354 -11.88 7.14 -1.19
C ARG A 354 -11.86 6.05 -2.26
N ILE A 355 -13.04 5.74 -2.78
CA ILE A 355 -13.26 5.00 -4.00
C ILE A 355 -13.88 5.99 -4.99
N SER A 356 -13.22 6.26 -6.11
CA SER A 356 -13.71 7.23 -7.11
C SER A 356 -13.61 6.65 -8.51
N TYR A 357 -14.69 6.79 -9.28
CA TYR A 357 -14.76 6.47 -10.71
C TYR A 357 -15.06 7.71 -11.51
N GLY A 358 -14.77 7.69 -12.80
CA GLY A 358 -15.23 8.72 -13.72
C GLY A 358 -16.74 8.63 -13.90
N LYS A 359 -17.42 9.79 -13.89
CA LYS A 359 -18.84 9.88 -14.21
C LYS A 359 -19.02 10.05 -15.72
N ASP A 360 -19.96 9.30 -16.30
CA ASP A 360 -20.45 9.55 -17.65
C ASP A 360 -21.65 10.53 -17.58
N GLU A 361 -21.52 11.69 -18.21
CA GLU A 361 -22.51 12.79 -18.12
C GLU A 361 -23.82 12.54 -18.90
N ASN A 362 -23.96 11.42 -19.64
CA ASN A 362 -25.04 11.20 -20.61
C ASN A 362 -26.09 10.13 -20.22
N GLU A 363 -26.11 9.62 -19.00
CA GLU A 363 -27.02 8.55 -18.59
C GLU A 363 -28.13 9.04 -17.64
N SER A 364 -29.29 8.34 -17.64
CA SER A 364 -30.39 8.65 -16.70
C SER A 364 -29.99 8.35 -15.26
N GLU A 365 -30.48 9.15 -14.28
CA GLU A 365 -30.12 9.01 -12.84
C GLU A 365 -30.32 7.60 -12.27
N LYS A 366 -31.30 6.85 -12.74
CA LYS A 366 -31.57 5.46 -12.27
C LYS A 366 -30.55 4.47 -12.82
N GLN A 367 -30.18 4.58 -14.07
CA GLN A 367 -29.16 3.75 -14.71
C GLN A 367 -27.77 4.07 -14.18
N GLN A 368 -27.51 5.34 -13.87
CA GLN A 368 -26.29 5.77 -13.20
C GLN A 368 -26.16 5.13 -11.80
N ARG A 369 -27.22 5.12 -10.98
CA ARG A 369 -27.19 4.51 -9.65
C ARG A 369 -26.96 2.99 -9.68
N GLU A 370 -27.63 2.27 -10.59
CA GLU A 370 -27.44 0.83 -10.74
C GLU A 370 -26.01 0.48 -11.21
N LYS A 371 -25.43 1.27 -12.11
CA LYS A 371 -24.03 1.15 -12.53
C LYS A 371 -23.05 1.53 -11.42
N GLU A 372 -23.32 2.59 -10.68
CA GLU A 372 -22.50 3.06 -9.55
C GLU A 372 -22.46 1.97 -8.46
N ASP A 373 -23.59 1.37 -8.10
CA ASP A 373 -23.65 0.28 -7.13
C ASP A 373 -22.86 -0.97 -7.59
N GLN A 374 -22.92 -1.28 -8.89
CA GLN A 374 -22.17 -2.41 -9.45
C GLN A 374 -20.66 -2.13 -9.51
N LEU A 375 -20.28 -0.92 -9.92
CA LEU A 375 -18.88 -0.48 -9.91
C LEU A 375 -18.32 -0.40 -8.49
N ASP A 376 -19.11 0.05 -7.51
CA ASP A 376 -18.74 0.03 -6.10
C ASP A 376 -18.42 -1.39 -5.61
N MET A 377 -19.21 -2.39 -6.05
CA MET A 377 -18.95 -3.80 -5.72
C MET A 377 -17.61 -4.28 -6.30
N PHE A 378 -17.30 -3.95 -7.57
CA PHE A 378 -16.03 -4.33 -8.20
C PHE A 378 -14.84 -3.62 -7.58
N ALA A 379 -15.00 -2.34 -7.26
CA ALA A 379 -13.94 -1.54 -6.67
C ALA A 379 -13.57 -1.94 -5.25
N GLU A 380 -14.54 -2.31 -4.43
CA GLU A 380 -14.27 -2.82 -3.09
C GLU A 380 -13.39 -4.07 -3.11
N ARG A 381 -13.45 -4.86 -4.20
CA ARG A 381 -12.67 -6.09 -4.39
C ARG A 381 -11.41 -5.89 -5.23
N TRP A 382 -11.18 -4.72 -5.83
CA TRP A 382 -10.14 -4.47 -6.83
C TRP A 382 -10.31 -5.26 -8.15
N ASP A 383 -11.52 -5.55 -8.52
CA ASP A 383 -11.85 -6.29 -9.74
C ASP A 383 -12.11 -5.31 -10.92
N ILE A 384 -11.13 -4.47 -11.22
CA ILE A 384 -11.13 -3.43 -12.27
C ILE A 384 -9.77 -3.45 -12.97
N PRO A 385 -9.68 -3.17 -14.29
CA PRO A 385 -8.43 -3.30 -15.05
C PRO A 385 -7.27 -2.47 -14.53
N LEU A 386 -7.49 -1.17 -14.26
CA LEU A 386 -6.46 -0.24 -13.81
C LEU A 386 -6.76 0.22 -12.38
N ILE A 387 -5.87 -0.08 -11.45
CA ILE A 387 -6.01 0.26 -10.04
C ILE A 387 -4.86 1.15 -9.61
N LEU A 388 -5.19 2.38 -9.21
CA LEU A 388 -4.26 3.31 -8.59
C LEU A 388 -4.49 3.26 -7.09
N THR A 389 -3.45 2.90 -6.33
CA THR A 389 -3.59 2.71 -4.89
C THR A 389 -2.35 3.18 -4.14
N SER A 390 -2.49 3.35 -2.82
CA SER A 390 -1.36 3.73 -1.98
C SER A 390 -0.57 2.51 -1.50
N GLN A 391 0.71 2.73 -1.16
CA GLN A 391 1.54 1.72 -0.50
C GLN A 391 0.89 1.19 0.79
N VAL A 392 0.17 2.05 1.52
CA VAL A 392 -0.58 1.68 2.73
C VAL A 392 -1.67 0.65 2.43
N GLN A 393 -2.43 0.87 1.35
CA GLN A 393 -3.51 -0.06 0.95
C GLN A 393 -2.95 -1.36 0.40
N PHE A 394 -1.87 -1.30 -0.39
CA PHE A 394 -1.18 -2.48 -0.91
C PHE A 394 -0.64 -3.37 0.21
N LEU A 395 0.13 -2.80 1.13
CA LEU A 395 0.67 -3.55 2.28
C LEU A 395 -0.45 -3.99 3.23
N GLY A 396 -1.50 -3.18 3.37
CA GLY A 396 -2.70 -3.52 4.15
C GLY A 396 -3.43 -4.75 3.60
N ALA A 397 -3.55 -4.91 2.28
CA ALA A 397 -4.13 -6.09 1.66
C ALA A 397 -3.32 -7.37 1.98
N LEU A 398 -2.00 -7.24 2.07
CA LEU A 398 -1.10 -8.36 2.38
C LEU A 398 -1.05 -8.73 3.86
N PHE A 399 -1.05 -7.74 4.78
CA PHE A 399 -0.66 -7.98 6.18
C PHE A 399 -1.68 -7.53 7.23
N SER A 400 -2.68 -6.71 6.90
CA SER A 400 -3.68 -6.27 7.86
C SER A 400 -4.58 -7.43 8.33
N GLY A 401 -5.05 -7.37 9.57
CA GLY A 401 -6.11 -8.26 10.09
C GLY A 401 -7.53 -7.84 9.71
N ARG A 402 -7.70 -6.67 9.06
CA ARG A 402 -9.03 -6.14 8.70
C ARG A 402 -9.59 -6.88 7.49
N GLY A 403 -10.75 -7.53 7.64
CA GLY A 403 -11.37 -8.33 6.58
C GLY A 403 -11.65 -7.58 5.27
N GLN A 404 -11.89 -6.26 5.31
CA GLN A 404 -12.03 -5.44 4.10
C GLN A 404 -10.72 -5.32 3.31
N CYS A 405 -9.56 -5.30 3.99
CA CYS A 405 -8.26 -5.23 3.33
C CYS A 405 -7.87 -6.58 2.74
N VAL A 406 -8.02 -7.65 3.52
CA VAL A 406 -7.56 -8.99 3.14
C VAL A 406 -8.29 -9.53 1.91
N ARG A 407 -9.59 -9.25 1.74
CA ARG A 407 -10.38 -9.71 0.58
C ARG A 407 -9.84 -9.30 -0.80
N ARG A 408 -8.88 -8.37 -0.85
CA ARG A 408 -8.28 -7.83 -2.08
C ARG A 408 -7.01 -8.55 -2.51
N MET A 409 -6.37 -9.30 -1.60
CA MET A 409 -5.04 -9.87 -1.84
C MET A 409 -4.99 -10.78 -3.07
N HIS A 410 -6.01 -11.60 -3.31
CA HIS A 410 -6.05 -12.52 -4.45
C HIS A 410 -6.12 -11.81 -5.81
N GLN A 411 -6.60 -10.56 -5.87
CA GLN A 411 -6.63 -9.78 -7.11
C GLN A 411 -5.24 -9.27 -7.54
N LEU A 412 -4.25 -9.34 -6.66
CA LEU A 412 -2.86 -9.06 -7.05
C LEU A 412 -2.31 -10.13 -8.00
N CYS A 413 -2.89 -11.34 -8.03
CA CYS A 413 -2.45 -12.42 -8.91
C CYS A 413 -2.60 -12.04 -10.40
N ASN A 414 -1.69 -12.56 -11.22
CA ASN A 414 -1.65 -12.34 -12.66
C ASN A 414 -1.70 -10.85 -13.07
N SER A 415 -0.99 -9.99 -12.34
CA SER A 415 -1.03 -8.53 -12.54
C SER A 415 0.33 -7.96 -12.91
N VAL A 416 0.31 -6.75 -13.49
CA VAL A 416 1.49 -5.88 -13.52
C VAL A 416 1.41 -4.94 -12.33
N LEU A 417 2.46 -4.95 -11.48
CA LEU A 417 2.56 -4.16 -10.26
C LEU A 417 3.61 -3.06 -10.46
N ILE A 418 3.19 -1.82 -10.56
CA ILE A 418 4.08 -0.66 -10.65
C ILE A 418 4.21 -0.06 -9.26
N PHE A 419 5.41 -0.03 -8.71
CA PHE A 419 5.71 0.64 -7.44
C PHE A 419 6.43 1.95 -7.73
N ASP A 420 5.70 3.06 -7.67
CA ASP A 420 6.30 4.38 -7.87
C ASP A 420 6.87 4.92 -6.56
N GLU A 421 7.99 5.64 -6.66
CA GLU A 421 8.77 6.14 -5.52
C GLU A 421 9.01 5.03 -4.47
N VAL A 422 9.54 3.87 -4.90
CA VAL A 422 9.72 2.67 -4.07
C VAL A 422 10.58 2.91 -2.83
N GLN A 423 11.48 3.89 -2.85
CA GLN A 423 12.30 4.29 -1.71
C GLN A 423 11.48 4.85 -0.52
N SER A 424 10.23 5.21 -0.75
CA SER A 424 9.32 5.71 0.30
C SER A 424 8.71 4.61 1.18
N ILE A 425 9.02 3.34 0.91
CA ILE A 425 8.53 2.23 1.74
C ILE A 425 9.16 2.36 3.13
N PRO A 426 8.34 2.39 4.22
CA PRO A 426 8.87 2.47 5.57
C PRO A 426 9.86 1.34 5.86
N VAL A 427 11.00 1.68 6.46
CA VAL A 427 12.10 0.73 6.73
C VAL A 427 11.61 -0.53 7.44
N LYS A 428 10.74 -0.38 8.42
CA LYS A 428 10.16 -1.52 9.16
C LYS A 428 9.38 -2.51 8.26
N CYS A 429 8.87 -2.07 7.11
CA CYS A 429 8.10 -2.90 6.18
C CYS A 429 8.95 -3.55 5.09
N ILE A 430 10.23 -3.17 4.94
CA ILE A 430 11.05 -3.56 3.77
C ILE A 430 11.20 -5.06 3.63
N SER A 431 11.55 -5.78 4.70
CA SER A 431 11.71 -7.24 4.65
C SER A 431 10.43 -7.96 4.20
N MET A 432 9.30 -7.57 4.76
CA MET A 432 8.01 -8.16 4.41
C MET A 432 7.57 -7.76 2.98
N PHE A 433 7.85 -6.52 2.56
CA PHE A 433 7.60 -6.07 1.19
C PHE A 433 8.40 -6.89 0.19
N ASN A 434 9.72 -7.03 0.39
CA ASN A 434 10.58 -7.80 -0.51
C ASN A 434 10.11 -9.25 -0.64
N LEU A 435 9.80 -9.90 0.47
CA LEU A 435 9.33 -11.29 0.46
C LEU A 435 7.94 -11.43 -0.17
N ALA A 436 7.04 -10.47 0.06
CA ALA A 436 5.72 -10.49 -0.56
C ALA A 436 5.81 -10.25 -2.09
N VAL A 437 6.65 -9.33 -2.55
CA VAL A 437 6.86 -9.12 -4.00
C VAL A 437 7.56 -10.33 -4.63
N ASN A 438 8.52 -10.95 -3.95
CA ASN A 438 9.11 -12.22 -4.37
C ASN A 438 8.06 -13.34 -4.49
N PHE A 439 7.13 -13.43 -3.53
CA PHE A 439 6.03 -14.39 -3.58
C PHE A 439 5.08 -14.11 -4.76
N LEU A 440 4.67 -12.85 -4.95
CA LEU A 440 3.78 -12.45 -6.03
C LEU A 440 4.40 -12.70 -7.42
N ALA A 441 5.67 -12.37 -7.60
CA ALA A 441 6.38 -12.62 -8.84
C ALA A 441 6.69 -14.10 -9.06
N GLY A 442 7.07 -14.83 -8.02
CA GLY A 442 7.49 -16.23 -8.12
C GLY A 442 6.33 -17.22 -8.27
N PHE A 443 5.14 -16.91 -7.72
CA PHE A 443 4.06 -17.90 -7.57
C PHE A 443 2.68 -17.40 -8.01
N CYS A 444 2.49 -16.07 -8.10
CA CYS A 444 1.20 -15.49 -8.46
C CYS A 444 1.17 -14.91 -9.88
N GLY A 445 2.18 -15.20 -10.68
CA GLY A 445 2.24 -14.73 -12.07
C GLY A 445 2.35 -13.21 -12.21
N CYS A 446 2.92 -12.47 -11.25
CA CYS A 446 3.01 -11.03 -11.29
C CYS A 446 4.29 -10.54 -11.96
N THR A 447 4.20 -9.42 -12.70
CA THR A 447 5.36 -8.65 -13.15
C THR A 447 5.44 -7.38 -12.32
N ALA A 448 6.49 -7.22 -11.51
CA ALA A 448 6.70 -6.03 -10.69
C ALA A 448 7.73 -5.09 -11.33
N VAL A 449 7.44 -3.78 -11.36
CA VAL A 449 8.34 -2.75 -11.85
C VAL A 449 8.54 -1.71 -10.74
N LEU A 450 9.77 -1.63 -10.22
CA LEU A 450 10.17 -0.69 -9.18
C LEU A 450 10.64 0.62 -9.83
N CYS A 451 9.86 1.66 -9.67
CA CYS A 451 10.15 2.97 -10.26
C CYS A 451 10.73 3.92 -9.22
N SER A 452 11.87 4.53 -9.52
CA SER A 452 12.48 5.55 -8.67
C SER A 452 13.47 6.39 -9.47
N ALA A 453 13.75 7.60 -9.00
CA ALA A 453 14.92 8.38 -9.39
C ALA A 453 16.15 8.04 -8.52
N THR A 454 15.89 7.46 -7.34
CA THR A 454 16.88 7.03 -6.35
C THR A 454 16.59 5.58 -5.97
N GLN A 455 17.09 4.64 -6.79
CA GLN A 455 16.81 3.21 -6.55
C GLN A 455 17.44 2.74 -5.23
N PRO A 456 16.61 2.30 -4.28
CA PRO A 456 17.13 1.65 -3.07
C PRO A 456 17.67 0.27 -3.42
N ALA A 457 18.80 -0.10 -2.81
CA ALA A 457 19.46 -1.39 -3.02
C ALA A 457 18.73 -2.52 -2.25
N LEU A 458 17.47 -2.77 -2.58
CA LEU A 458 16.63 -3.76 -1.89
C LEU A 458 17.09 -5.21 -2.10
N GLU A 459 17.89 -5.45 -3.09
CA GLU A 459 18.58 -6.74 -3.36
C GLU A 459 19.79 -6.99 -2.45
N GLU A 460 20.29 -5.97 -1.73
CA GLU A 460 21.50 -6.05 -0.90
C GLU A 460 21.23 -6.18 0.61
N ILE A 461 19.98 -6.28 0.99
CA ILE A 461 19.58 -6.39 2.41
C ILE A 461 19.47 -7.85 2.87
N SER A 462 19.26 -8.05 4.18
CA SER A 462 19.20 -9.39 4.79
C SER A 462 18.10 -10.29 4.22
N ARG A 463 17.01 -9.75 3.71
CA ARG A 463 15.93 -10.44 3.00
C ARG A 463 15.78 -9.82 1.61
N PRO A 464 16.62 -10.25 0.67
CA PRO A 464 16.78 -9.57 -0.61
C PRO A 464 15.55 -9.68 -1.50
N LEU A 465 15.32 -8.62 -2.27
CA LEU A 465 14.44 -8.67 -3.41
C LEU A 465 15.14 -9.41 -4.56
N ARG A 466 14.46 -10.36 -5.18
CA ARG A 466 15.03 -11.16 -6.27
C ARG A 466 14.72 -10.53 -7.62
N LEU A 467 15.62 -9.72 -8.11
CA LEU A 467 15.52 -9.09 -9.43
C LEU A 467 15.67 -10.11 -10.57
N SER A 468 14.97 -9.85 -11.67
CA SER A 468 15.14 -10.59 -12.93
C SER A 468 16.39 -10.11 -13.69
N GLU A 469 16.88 -10.92 -14.62
CA GLU A 469 18.02 -10.56 -15.47
C GLU A 469 17.60 -10.40 -16.94
N PRO A 470 17.84 -9.24 -17.56
CA PRO A 470 18.37 -8.00 -16.97
C PRO A 470 17.33 -7.29 -16.09
N ALA A 471 17.77 -6.69 -14.97
CA ALA A 471 16.87 -6.03 -14.03
C ALA A 471 16.38 -4.67 -14.52
N ASP A 472 17.27 -3.88 -15.14
CA ASP A 472 17.01 -2.50 -15.52
C ASP A 472 16.36 -2.40 -16.89
N LEU A 473 15.17 -1.76 -16.95
CA LEU A 473 14.46 -1.50 -18.19
C LEU A 473 15.16 -0.44 -19.04
N VAL A 474 15.82 0.51 -18.40
CA VAL A 474 16.64 1.58 -19.03
C VAL A 474 17.90 1.75 -18.21
N ARG A 475 19.03 2.01 -18.85
CA ARG A 475 20.33 2.18 -18.20
C ARG A 475 20.92 3.55 -18.46
N ASP A 476 21.75 4.03 -17.53
CA ASP A 476 22.59 5.22 -17.68
C ASP A 476 21.85 6.47 -18.17
N VAL A 477 20.57 6.65 -17.78
CA VAL A 477 19.71 7.75 -18.27
C VAL A 477 20.40 9.09 -18.10
N ARG A 478 21.01 9.35 -16.96
CA ARG A 478 21.65 10.64 -16.66
C ARG A 478 22.86 10.91 -17.53
N LYS A 479 23.74 9.91 -17.72
CA LYS A 479 24.93 10.03 -18.55
C LYS A 479 24.60 10.20 -20.03
N ARG A 480 23.54 9.55 -20.50
CA ARG A 480 23.15 9.53 -21.92
C ARG A 480 22.34 10.75 -22.35
N PHE A 481 21.64 11.40 -21.42
CA PHE A 481 20.75 12.53 -21.71
C PHE A 481 21.15 13.78 -20.92
N PRO A 482 22.16 14.56 -21.40
CA PRO A 482 22.64 15.79 -20.74
C PRO A 482 21.55 16.86 -20.54
N VAL A 483 20.40 16.74 -21.26
CA VAL A 483 19.25 17.64 -21.10
C VAL A 483 18.70 17.64 -19.68
N PHE A 484 18.94 16.58 -18.91
CA PHE A 484 18.54 16.45 -17.50
C PHE A 484 19.58 16.98 -16.51
N ASP A 485 20.81 17.30 -16.96
CA ASP A 485 21.82 18.00 -16.15
C ASP A 485 21.56 19.51 -16.19
N ARG A 486 20.62 19.94 -15.35
CA ARG A 486 20.04 21.29 -15.37
C ARG A 486 20.22 22.06 -14.06
N ILE A 487 20.88 21.45 -13.08
CA ILE A 487 21.06 22.03 -11.75
C ILE A 487 22.52 21.92 -11.30
N GLN A 488 22.89 22.78 -10.37
CA GLN A 488 24.13 22.72 -9.61
C GLN A 488 23.80 22.66 -8.13
N ILE A 489 24.37 21.67 -7.43
CA ILE A 489 24.32 21.60 -5.97
C ILE A 489 25.45 22.44 -5.40
N ILE A 490 25.11 23.27 -4.42
CA ILE A 490 26.03 24.09 -3.63
C ILE A 490 25.88 23.62 -2.19
N ASP A 491 26.90 22.88 -1.72
CA ASP A 491 26.95 22.40 -0.35
C ASP A 491 27.42 23.50 0.58
N LYS A 492 26.58 23.87 1.53
CA LYS A 492 26.83 24.86 2.58
C LYS A 492 26.73 24.25 3.98
N THR A 493 26.75 22.92 4.08
CA THR A 493 26.62 22.24 5.38
C THR A 493 27.80 22.44 6.31
N GLN A 494 28.94 22.82 5.76
CA GLN A 494 30.16 23.14 6.54
C GLN A 494 30.17 24.58 7.08
N GLU A 495 29.26 25.44 6.61
CA GLU A 495 29.10 26.80 7.12
C GLU A 495 28.37 26.78 8.48
N GLU A 496 28.35 27.94 9.21
CA GLU A 496 27.55 28.09 10.41
C GLU A 496 26.08 27.79 10.13
N PRO A 497 25.37 27.09 11.03
CA PRO A 497 23.97 26.79 10.86
C PRO A 497 23.13 28.04 10.69
N TYR A 498 22.21 27.99 9.71
CA TYR A 498 21.30 29.11 9.48
C TYR A 498 20.20 29.16 10.54
N THR A 499 19.88 30.36 10.99
CA THR A 499 18.69 30.70 11.75
C THR A 499 17.59 31.20 10.82
N ALA A 500 16.37 31.45 11.32
CA ALA A 500 15.30 32.05 10.51
C ALA A 500 15.70 33.44 9.97
N ASP A 501 16.46 34.20 10.74
CA ASP A 501 16.93 35.52 10.36
C ASP A 501 18.00 35.47 9.27
N THR A 502 19.09 34.71 9.49
CA THR A 502 20.21 34.60 8.55
C THR A 502 19.82 33.90 7.25
N LEU A 503 18.89 32.91 7.31
CA LEU A 503 18.36 32.28 6.11
C LEU A 503 17.51 33.26 5.29
N SER A 504 16.68 34.07 5.97
CA SER A 504 15.89 35.08 5.28
C SER A 504 16.76 36.13 4.61
N GLU A 505 17.89 36.54 5.24
CA GLU A 505 18.85 37.44 4.63
C GLU A 505 19.52 36.83 3.42
N PHE A 506 19.96 35.57 3.52
CA PHE A 506 20.56 34.84 2.42
C PHE A 506 19.61 34.79 1.20
N VAL A 507 18.33 34.45 1.42
CA VAL A 507 17.31 34.41 0.36
C VAL A 507 17.12 35.78 -0.31
N LEU A 508 17.08 36.86 0.47
CA LEU A 508 16.89 38.22 -0.05
C LEU A 508 18.13 38.77 -0.78
N GLN A 509 19.31 38.18 -0.53
CA GLN A 509 20.58 38.54 -1.18
C GLN A 509 20.85 37.72 -2.44
N LEU A 510 20.03 36.69 -2.76
CA LEU A 510 20.19 35.96 -4.00
C LEU A 510 20.16 36.87 -5.22
N PRO A 511 20.90 36.54 -6.31
CA PRO A 511 20.93 37.34 -7.52
C PRO A 511 19.52 37.66 -8.07
N ARG A 512 19.37 38.83 -8.64
CA ARG A 512 18.06 39.33 -9.16
C ARG A 512 17.50 38.47 -10.29
N GLU A 513 18.34 37.71 -10.94
CA GLU A 513 18.02 36.74 -11.99
C GLU A 513 17.23 35.54 -11.42
N VAL A 514 17.45 35.20 -10.14
CA VAL A 514 16.70 34.20 -9.40
C VAL A 514 15.37 34.80 -8.96
N LYS A 515 14.34 34.58 -9.74
CA LYS A 515 13.00 35.13 -9.46
C LYS A 515 12.19 34.26 -8.53
N SER A 516 12.43 32.95 -8.58
CA SER A 516 11.65 32.01 -7.79
C SER A 516 12.55 31.12 -6.91
N VAL A 517 12.18 31.03 -5.62
CA VAL A 517 12.93 30.28 -4.62
C VAL A 517 11.99 29.37 -3.84
N LEU A 518 12.34 28.09 -3.78
CA LEU A 518 11.71 27.12 -2.90
C LEU A 518 12.62 26.84 -1.71
N ILE A 519 12.10 27.00 -0.50
CA ILE A 519 12.79 26.64 0.75
C ILE A 519 12.10 25.45 1.35
N VAL A 520 12.82 24.35 1.56
CA VAL A 520 12.27 23.12 2.14
C VAL A 520 13.00 22.83 3.45
N LEU A 521 12.25 22.85 4.55
CA LEU A 521 12.74 22.59 5.90
C LEU A 521 12.07 21.35 6.49
N ASN A 522 12.68 20.78 7.55
CA ASN A 522 12.22 19.48 8.05
C ASN A 522 11.06 19.58 9.06
N THR A 523 10.85 20.77 9.68
CA THR A 523 9.81 20.94 10.71
C THR A 523 8.84 22.05 10.35
N LYS A 524 7.57 21.89 10.75
CA LYS A 524 6.52 22.92 10.55
C LYS A 524 6.86 24.21 11.29
N LYS A 525 7.57 24.12 12.42
CA LYS A 525 8.01 25.27 13.21
C LYS A 525 9.02 26.10 12.42
N ALA A 526 10.07 25.46 11.90
CA ALA A 526 11.09 26.12 11.08
C ALA A 526 10.46 26.81 9.86
N VAL A 527 9.54 26.13 9.17
CA VAL A 527 8.82 26.69 8.01
C VAL A 527 8.03 27.93 8.40
N LYS A 528 7.30 27.92 9.53
CA LYS A 528 6.53 29.07 10.01
C LYS A 528 7.44 30.23 10.42
N GLU A 529 8.54 29.96 11.12
CA GLU A 529 9.51 30.97 11.57
C GLU A 529 10.19 31.66 10.39
N VAL A 530 10.69 30.93 9.41
CA VAL A 530 11.33 31.48 8.22
C VAL A 530 10.33 32.27 7.38
N HIS A 531 9.10 31.76 7.20
CA HIS A 531 8.05 32.46 6.52
C HIS A 531 7.70 33.81 7.19
N ALA A 532 7.57 33.81 8.52
CA ALA A 532 7.27 35.03 9.30
C ALA A 532 8.41 36.08 9.18
N GLN A 533 9.68 35.65 9.20
CA GLN A 533 10.83 36.52 9.03
C GLN A 533 10.90 37.11 7.61
N LEU A 534 10.67 36.32 6.57
CA LEU A 534 10.59 36.78 5.20
C LEU A 534 9.45 37.79 5.00
N LYS A 535 8.31 37.56 5.65
CA LYS A 535 7.16 38.47 5.64
C LYS A 535 7.47 39.81 6.33
N ALA A 536 8.18 39.76 7.47
CA ALA A 536 8.57 40.96 8.22
C ALA A 536 9.63 41.80 7.49
N LYS A 537 10.63 41.17 6.87
CA LYS A 537 11.68 41.85 6.11
C LYS A 537 11.19 42.41 4.78
N GLY A 538 10.16 41.82 4.20
CA GLY A 538 9.41 42.23 3.03
C GLY A 538 10.25 42.59 1.80
N ARG A 539 9.89 42.09 0.61
CA ARG A 539 10.42 42.56 -0.67
C ARG A 539 9.22 42.90 -1.54
N ALA A 540 9.09 44.17 -1.87
CA ALA A 540 7.97 44.65 -2.71
C ALA A 540 7.93 43.84 -4.03
N GLY A 541 6.75 43.38 -4.42
CA GLY A 541 6.51 42.67 -5.69
C GLY A 541 6.88 41.17 -5.66
N VAL A 542 7.23 40.58 -4.51
CA VAL A 542 7.49 39.15 -4.34
C VAL A 542 6.27 38.48 -3.68
N ALA A 543 5.70 37.48 -4.31
CA ALA A 543 4.65 36.66 -3.72
C ALA A 543 5.29 35.63 -2.76
N LEU A 544 4.81 35.60 -1.52
CA LEU A 544 5.33 34.72 -0.47
C LEU A 544 4.28 33.67 -0.11
N PHE A 545 4.65 32.41 -0.14
CA PHE A 545 3.78 31.26 0.17
C PHE A 545 4.32 30.44 1.32
N HIS A 546 3.41 29.97 2.16
CA HIS A 546 3.65 28.96 3.19
C HIS A 546 2.90 27.69 2.82
N LEU A 547 3.53 26.51 2.96
CA LEU A 547 2.89 25.20 2.78
C LEU A 547 3.28 24.23 3.89
N SER A 548 2.27 23.68 4.56
CA SER A 548 2.47 22.64 5.58
C SER A 548 1.26 21.72 5.69
N THR A 549 1.43 20.59 6.41
CA THR A 549 0.34 19.64 6.67
C THR A 549 -0.68 20.15 7.69
N ASN A 550 -0.50 21.34 8.27
CA ASN A 550 -1.56 22.02 9.04
C ASN A 550 -2.68 22.61 8.16
N MET A 551 -2.45 22.69 6.86
CA MET A 551 -3.47 23.05 5.87
C MET A 551 -4.22 21.80 5.38
N CYS A 552 -5.53 21.91 5.15
CA CYS A 552 -6.28 20.84 4.50
C CYS A 552 -5.90 20.69 3.01
N GLY A 553 -6.25 19.55 2.41
CA GLY A 553 -5.91 19.26 1.01
C GLY A 553 -6.42 20.31 0.01
N ALA A 554 -7.64 20.80 0.20
CA ALA A 554 -8.24 21.84 -0.65
C ALA A 554 -7.47 23.17 -0.56
N HIS A 555 -7.06 23.57 0.64
CA HIS A 555 -6.28 24.77 0.88
C HIS A 555 -4.90 24.70 0.20
N ARG A 556 -4.18 23.59 0.41
CA ARG A 556 -2.87 23.37 -0.24
C ARG A 556 -2.98 23.42 -1.77
N LEU A 557 -4.00 22.78 -2.33
CA LEU A 557 -4.23 22.79 -3.78
C LEU A 557 -4.49 24.20 -4.31
N ALA A 558 -5.29 25.03 -3.60
CA ALA A 558 -5.53 26.42 -3.97
C ALA A 558 -4.23 27.24 -4.00
N LYS A 559 -3.40 27.14 -2.92
CA LYS A 559 -2.09 27.83 -2.86
C LYS A 559 -1.14 27.37 -3.96
N ILE A 560 -1.07 26.07 -4.26
CA ILE A 560 -0.23 25.51 -5.33
C ILE A 560 -0.71 25.99 -6.69
N THR A 561 -2.02 26.06 -6.93
CA THR A 561 -2.59 26.55 -8.19
C THR A 561 -2.26 28.03 -8.42
N GLU A 562 -2.43 28.86 -7.39
CA GLU A 562 -2.07 30.27 -7.42
C GLU A 562 -0.57 30.46 -7.71
N MET A 563 0.28 29.73 -6.97
CA MET A 563 1.73 29.76 -7.12
C MET A 563 2.16 29.36 -8.53
N ASN A 564 1.59 28.28 -9.09
CA ASN A 564 1.86 27.84 -10.45
C ASN A 564 1.48 28.91 -11.49
N SER A 565 0.36 29.61 -11.29
CA SER A 565 -0.04 30.71 -12.18
C SER A 565 0.97 31.85 -12.16
N LEU A 566 1.51 32.22 -10.99
CA LEU A 566 2.52 33.26 -10.86
C LEU A 566 3.86 32.86 -11.47
N LEU A 567 4.28 31.60 -11.23
CA LEU A 567 5.50 31.04 -11.81
C LEU A 567 5.44 30.95 -13.34
N ALA A 568 4.30 30.58 -13.90
CA ALA A 568 4.09 30.58 -15.36
C ALA A 568 4.16 31.98 -15.96
N GLN A 569 3.83 33.02 -15.18
CA GLN A 569 3.99 34.43 -15.56
C GLN A 569 5.38 35.00 -15.29
N HIS A 570 6.35 34.16 -14.86
CA HIS A 570 7.70 34.58 -14.45
C HIS A 570 7.74 35.67 -13.38
N LYS A 571 6.74 35.71 -12.49
CA LYS A 571 6.72 36.61 -11.34
C LYS A 571 7.65 36.12 -10.25
N ALA A 572 8.08 37.04 -9.39
CA ALA A 572 8.92 36.71 -8.25
C ALA A 572 8.09 35.98 -7.18
N VAL A 573 8.52 34.76 -6.81
CA VAL A 573 7.83 33.88 -5.86
C VAL A 573 8.82 33.29 -4.89
N ILE A 574 8.51 33.34 -3.59
CA ILE A 574 9.20 32.59 -2.54
C ILE A 574 8.19 31.64 -1.90
N CYS A 575 8.53 30.36 -1.83
CA CYS A 575 7.73 29.35 -1.13
C CYS A 575 8.53 28.74 -0.01
N VAL A 576 8.01 28.76 1.22
CA VAL A 576 8.59 28.05 2.37
C VAL A 576 7.69 26.85 2.68
N SER A 577 8.23 25.67 2.61
CA SER A 577 7.47 24.43 2.71
C SER A 577 8.18 23.39 3.53
N THR A 578 7.43 22.43 4.02
CA THR A 578 7.97 21.15 4.48
C THR A 578 8.20 20.22 3.28
N ASN A 579 8.67 18.99 3.52
CA ASN A 579 8.91 17.97 2.49
C ASN A 579 7.67 17.62 1.64
N LEU A 580 6.47 18.04 2.04
CA LEU A 580 5.22 17.77 1.29
C LEU A 580 5.25 18.23 -0.19
N ILE A 581 6.11 19.19 -0.53
CA ILE A 581 6.26 19.71 -1.89
C ILE A 581 7.21 18.86 -2.76
N GLU A 582 7.98 17.98 -2.14
CA GLU A 582 8.97 17.14 -2.83
C GLU A 582 8.30 16.11 -3.74
N ALA A 583 7.11 15.63 -3.41
CA ALA A 583 6.39 14.63 -4.18
C ALA A 583 4.95 15.06 -4.54
N GLY A 584 4.47 14.63 -5.72
CA GLY A 584 3.09 14.84 -6.13
C GLY A 584 2.71 16.29 -6.48
N VAL A 585 3.68 17.17 -6.76
CA VAL A 585 3.42 18.54 -7.20
C VAL A 585 4.23 18.85 -8.45
N ASP A 586 3.58 19.33 -9.50
CA ASP A 586 4.27 19.75 -10.73
C ASP A 586 4.55 21.25 -10.69
N ILE A 587 5.77 21.58 -10.22
CA ILE A 587 6.20 22.94 -9.98
C ILE A 587 7.69 23.09 -10.29
N SER A 588 8.10 24.27 -10.72
CA SER A 588 9.49 24.56 -11.09
C SER A 588 9.93 25.92 -10.56
N PHE A 589 11.06 25.93 -9.81
CA PHE A 589 11.68 27.12 -9.26
C PHE A 589 13.09 27.34 -9.86
N ASP A 590 13.59 28.57 -9.85
CA ASP A 590 14.95 28.89 -10.32
C ASP A 590 15.99 28.40 -9.32
N ALA A 591 15.71 28.51 -8.03
CA ALA A 591 16.55 28.00 -6.96
C ALA A 591 15.76 27.21 -5.91
N VAL A 592 16.43 26.22 -5.32
CA VAL A 592 15.90 25.44 -4.20
C VAL A 592 16.91 25.49 -3.04
N ILE A 593 16.40 25.72 -1.84
CA ILE A 593 17.19 25.65 -0.60
C ILE A 593 16.62 24.49 0.21
N ARG A 594 17.46 23.52 0.57
CA ARG A 594 17.06 22.33 1.32
C ARG A 594 17.91 22.22 2.59
N SER A 595 17.26 22.13 3.76
CA SER A 595 17.97 21.79 4.97
C SER A 595 18.47 20.34 4.93
N GLU A 596 19.50 20.03 5.69
CA GLU A 596 20.10 18.68 5.78
C GLU A 596 19.05 17.58 5.86
N THR A 597 19.18 16.57 5.01
CA THR A 597 18.25 15.49 4.86
C THR A 597 18.92 14.27 4.20
N GLY A 598 18.17 13.20 3.93
CA GLY A 598 18.67 12.09 3.13
C GLY A 598 18.82 12.43 1.65
N LEU A 599 19.66 11.68 0.95
CA LEU A 599 19.94 11.88 -0.47
C LEU A 599 18.70 11.69 -1.36
N ASP A 600 17.76 10.83 -0.96
CA ASP A 600 16.48 10.62 -1.62
C ASP A 600 15.60 11.89 -1.59
N SER A 601 15.48 12.52 -0.43
CA SER A 601 14.74 13.78 -0.27
C SER A 601 15.44 14.94 -0.98
N LEU A 602 16.78 15.04 -0.90
CA LEU A 602 17.55 16.02 -1.66
C LEU A 602 17.30 15.86 -3.18
N THR A 603 17.25 14.64 -3.68
CA THR A 603 16.97 14.35 -5.11
C THR A 603 15.55 14.81 -5.49
N GLN A 604 14.57 14.58 -4.65
CA GLN A 604 13.18 14.99 -4.89
C GLN A 604 13.03 16.51 -4.87
N ALA A 605 13.63 17.19 -3.87
CA ALA A 605 13.65 18.65 -3.79
C ALA A 605 14.37 19.26 -5.00
N SER A 606 15.53 18.71 -5.37
CA SER A 606 16.31 19.09 -6.56
C SER A 606 15.50 18.94 -7.85
N GLY A 607 14.61 17.96 -7.90
CA GLY A 607 13.66 17.75 -9.01
C GLY A 607 12.66 18.90 -9.20
N ARG A 608 12.54 19.82 -8.24
CA ARG A 608 11.72 21.04 -8.33
C ARG A 608 12.52 22.25 -8.81
N CYS A 609 13.84 22.12 -8.91
CA CYS A 609 14.72 23.15 -9.42
C CYS A 609 14.82 23.05 -10.95
N ASN A 610 14.57 24.16 -11.63
CA ASN A 610 14.71 24.31 -13.10
C ASN A 610 14.08 23.15 -13.89
N ARG A 611 12.94 22.64 -13.43
CA ARG A 611 12.28 21.46 -13.96
C ARG A 611 11.92 21.59 -15.45
N ASN A 612 11.52 22.77 -15.84
CA ASN A 612 11.10 23.10 -17.20
C ASN A 612 12.20 23.75 -18.04
N LYS A 613 13.43 23.84 -17.48
CA LYS A 613 14.60 24.46 -18.14
C LYS A 613 14.35 25.90 -18.60
N PHE A 614 13.73 26.70 -17.72
CA PHE A 614 13.50 28.13 -17.97
C PHE A 614 14.77 28.98 -17.83
N VAL A 615 15.75 28.48 -17.06
CA VAL A 615 17.08 29.08 -16.90
C VAL A 615 18.14 28.09 -17.39
N GLU A 616 19.31 28.58 -17.74
CA GLU A 616 20.41 27.75 -18.22
C GLU A 616 20.80 26.72 -17.15
N ARG A 617 20.94 27.15 -15.89
CA ARG A 617 21.27 26.32 -14.76
C ARG A 617 20.53 26.77 -13.50
N GLY A 618 19.84 25.87 -12.81
CA GLY A 618 19.24 26.11 -11.50
C GLY A 618 20.21 25.81 -10.36
N TYR A 619 19.99 26.42 -9.21
CA TYR A 619 20.84 26.23 -8.04
C TYR A 619 20.11 25.53 -6.92
N VAL A 620 20.74 24.50 -6.34
CA VAL A 620 20.22 23.78 -5.16
C VAL A 620 21.23 23.99 -4.03
N TYR A 621 20.82 24.71 -3.00
CA TYR A 621 21.64 24.96 -1.81
C TYR A 621 21.28 23.93 -0.74
N LEU A 622 22.24 23.09 -0.35
CA LEU A 622 22.12 22.21 0.81
C LEU A 622 22.69 22.95 2.02
N ILE A 623 21.86 23.20 3.03
CA ILE A 623 22.21 24.01 4.18
C ILE A 623 22.01 23.23 5.49
N ARG A 624 22.73 23.65 6.54
CA ARG A 624 22.42 23.27 7.91
C ARG A 624 21.56 24.37 8.56
N TYR A 625 20.41 23.98 9.12
CA TYR A 625 19.48 24.90 9.77
C TYR A 625 19.31 24.53 11.25
N GLU A 626 19.23 25.52 12.14
CA GLU A 626 19.00 25.30 13.57
C GLU A 626 17.58 24.84 13.83
N GLU A 627 17.31 23.53 13.67
CA GLU A 627 16.00 22.94 13.94
C GLU A 627 15.92 22.33 15.33
N THR A 628 14.87 22.68 16.07
CA THR A 628 14.53 22.03 17.34
C THR A 628 13.61 20.83 17.10
N GLY A 629 13.77 19.76 17.91
CA GLY A 629 12.86 18.62 17.88
C GLY A 629 13.23 17.51 16.89
N LEU A 630 14.37 17.58 16.20
CA LEU A 630 14.86 16.52 15.32
C LEU A 630 15.06 15.17 16.04
N THR A 631 15.19 15.16 17.37
CA THR A 631 15.25 13.93 18.16
C THR A 631 13.97 13.08 18.06
N MET A 632 12.85 13.72 17.74
CA MET A 632 11.57 13.04 17.51
C MET A 632 11.43 12.46 16.10
N LEU A 633 12.44 12.68 15.23
CA LEU A 633 12.51 12.25 13.83
C LEU A 633 13.62 11.21 13.63
N PRO A 634 13.53 10.01 14.19
CA PRO A 634 14.65 9.06 14.16
C PRO A 634 15.04 8.67 12.71
N ASP A 635 14.08 8.54 11.81
CA ASP A 635 14.35 8.16 10.43
C ASP A 635 15.05 9.28 9.66
N LEU A 636 14.65 10.54 9.89
CA LEU A 636 15.34 11.70 9.31
C LEU A 636 16.80 11.79 9.83
N ARG A 637 17.00 11.62 11.13
CA ARG A 637 18.37 11.65 11.71
C ARG A 637 19.26 10.58 11.09
N ARG A 638 18.77 9.35 10.95
CA ARG A 638 19.52 8.26 10.29
C ARG A 638 19.82 8.58 8.83
N ALA A 639 18.87 9.23 8.14
CA ALA A 639 19.08 9.68 6.76
C ALA A 639 20.14 10.79 6.68
N GLN A 640 20.14 11.75 7.64
CA GLN A 640 21.17 12.78 7.78
C GLN A 640 22.55 12.16 8.09
N ASP A 641 22.62 11.21 9.01
CA ASP A 641 23.86 10.51 9.37
C ASP A 641 24.44 9.75 8.17
N ALA A 642 23.60 9.06 7.41
CA ALA A 642 24.01 8.39 6.18
C ALA A 642 24.50 9.39 5.12
N MET A 643 23.81 10.53 4.97
CA MET A 643 24.20 11.60 4.05
C MET A 643 25.54 12.23 4.45
N THR A 644 25.77 12.49 5.73
CA THR A 644 27.03 13.03 6.24
C THR A 644 28.21 12.13 5.88
N ARG A 645 28.05 10.80 5.97
CA ARG A 645 29.10 9.84 5.56
C ARG A 645 29.35 9.91 4.06
N VAL A 646 28.28 9.95 3.25
CA VAL A 646 28.41 10.10 1.79
C VAL A 646 29.14 11.39 1.44
N LEU A 647 28.79 12.51 2.07
CA LEU A 647 29.48 13.79 1.83
C LEU A 647 30.97 13.73 2.23
N SER A 648 31.29 13.03 3.33
CA SER A 648 32.69 12.79 3.72
C SER A 648 33.43 11.96 2.68
N ASP A 649 32.84 10.87 2.18
CA ASP A 649 33.45 10.04 1.14
C ASP A 649 33.66 10.85 -0.15
N MET A 650 32.65 11.61 -0.57
CA MET A 650 32.69 12.46 -1.77
C MET A 650 33.73 13.58 -1.67
N SER A 651 34.11 14.02 -0.48
CA SER A 651 35.11 15.07 -0.29
C SER A 651 36.50 14.70 -0.85
N PHE A 652 36.75 13.40 -1.03
CA PHE A 652 37.99 12.87 -1.60
C PHE A 652 37.90 12.67 -3.14
N GLU A 653 36.73 12.85 -3.73
CA GLU A 653 36.51 12.68 -5.16
C GLU A 653 36.80 13.99 -5.94
N PRO A 654 37.42 13.91 -7.12
CA PRO A 654 37.75 15.10 -7.93
C PRO A 654 36.52 15.80 -8.51
N VAL A 655 35.42 15.04 -8.68
CA VAL A 655 34.11 15.54 -9.15
C VAL A 655 32.99 14.97 -8.26
N GLN A 656 32.26 15.86 -7.64
CA GLN A 656 31.15 15.47 -6.75
C GLN A 656 29.85 15.28 -7.56
N ASP A 657 29.48 14.03 -7.82
CA ASP A 657 28.18 13.69 -8.42
C ASP A 657 27.22 13.06 -7.38
N TYR A 658 26.41 13.91 -6.76
CA TYR A 658 25.40 13.53 -5.74
C TYR A 658 24.40 12.49 -6.22
N PHE A 659 24.17 12.39 -7.52
CA PHE A 659 23.11 11.55 -8.07
C PHE A 659 23.63 10.40 -8.93
N SER A 660 24.92 10.10 -8.87
CA SER A 660 25.48 8.92 -9.51
C SER A 660 24.89 7.64 -8.88
N GLU A 661 24.83 6.56 -9.63
CA GLU A 661 24.38 5.26 -9.09
C GLU A 661 25.27 4.81 -7.93
N GLU A 662 26.56 5.11 -7.98
CA GLU A 662 27.52 4.75 -6.94
C GLU A 662 27.27 5.53 -5.65
N THR A 663 27.07 6.84 -5.73
CA THR A 663 26.74 7.69 -4.58
C THR A 663 25.40 7.25 -3.94
N LEU A 664 24.38 7.01 -4.75
CA LEU A 664 23.09 6.51 -4.28
C LEU A 664 23.20 5.14 -3.60
N ARG A 665 23.99 4.22 -4.18
CA ARG A 665 24.22 2.90 -3.60
C ARG A 665 24.97 2.99 -2.28
N SER A 666 25.98 3.84 -2.17
CA SER A 666 26.71 4.10 -0.92
C SER A 666 25.78 4.67 0.15
N TYR A 667 24.93 5.65 -0.21
CA TYR A 667 23.93 6.19 0.70
C TYR A 667 22.99 5.12 1.26
N TYR A 668 22.36 4.30 0.40
CA TYR A 668 21.48 3.25 0.85
C TYR A 668 22.20 2.14 1.62
N HIS A 669 23.46 1.86 1.28
CA HIS A 669 24.29 0.95 2.06
C HIS A 669 24.45 1.45 3.51
N TYR A 670 24.81 2.72 3.73
CA TYR A 670 24.91 3.30 5.08
C TYR A 670 23.55 3.34 5.77
N TYR A 671 22.53 3.83 5.09
CA TYR A 671 21.19 3.98 5.63
C TYR A 671 20.57 2.65 6.08
N TYR A 672 20.70 1.61 5.28
CA TYR A 672 20.15 0.29 5.59
C TYR A 672 21.02 -0.52 6.55
N HIS A 673 22.34 -0.32 6.53
CA HIS A 673 23.23 -1.02 7.44
C HIS A 673 22.88 -0.74 8.91
N GLU A 674 22.64 0.51 9.24
CA GLU A 674 22.27 0.91 10.62
C GLU A 674 20.89 0.45 11.04
N GLN A 675 20.01 0.22 10.08
CA GLN A 675 18.61 -0.13 10.31
C GLN A 675 18.28 -1.62 10.13
N ARG A 676 19.27 -2.48 9.98
CA ARG A 676 19.09 -3.94 9.78
C ARG A 676 18.14 -4.57 10.79
N GLY A 677 18.23 -4.18 12.07
CA GLY A 677 17.37 -4.67 13.14
C GLY A 677 15.91 -4.19 13.07
N SER A 678 15.65 -3.11 12.33
CA SER A 678 14.32 -2.52 12.20
C SER A 678 13.53 -3.05 11.01
N MET A 679 14.18 -3.67 10.03
CA MET A 679 13.57 -4.07 8.75
C MET A 679 12.57 -5.23 8.85
N ASP A 680 12.67 -6.06 9.87
CA ASP A 680 11.78 -7.22 10.12
C ASP A 680 10.51 -6.82 10.90
N TYR A 681 10.25 -5.54 11.02
CA TYR A 681 9.12 -4.93 11.72
C TYR A 681 9.11 -5.27 13.23
N PRO A 682 9.93 -4.62 14.06
CA PRO A 682 9.92 -4.81 15.50
C PRO A 682 8.55 -4.49 16.10
N VAL A 683 8.06 -5.37 16.98
CA VAL A 683 6.81 -5.15 17.71
C VAL A 683 7.15 -4.50 19.05
N PRO A 684 6.65 -3.28 19.34
CA PRO A 684 6.90 -2.61 20.60
C PRO A 684 6.42 -3.45 21.79
N HIS A 685 7.16 -3.45 22.88
CA HIS A 685 6.79 -4.11 24.14
C HIS A 685 6.67 -5.64 24.11
N ASP A 686 7.08 -6.32 23.05
CA ASP A 686 6.95 -7.77 22.91
C ASP A 686 8.30 -8.51 22.94
N GLY A 687 9.20 -8.11 23.84
CA GLY A 687 10.48 -8.83 24.11
C GLY A 687 11.40 -8.99 22.88
N GLY A 688 11.37 -8.03 21.94
CA GLY A 688 12.20 -8.02 20.74
C GLY A 688 11.72 -8.99 19.64
N ARG A 689 10.44 -9.35 19.63
CA ARG A 689 9.82 -10.08 18.51
C ARG A 689 9.57 -9.15 17.34
N THR A 690 9.44 -9.73 16.16
CA THR A 690 9.14 -9.02 14.94
C THR A 690 7.87 -9.55 14.30
N LEU A 691 7.20 -8.70 13.54
CA LEU A 691 6.02 -9.11 12.78
C LEU A 691 6.36 -10.19 11.75
N PHE A 692 7.57 -10.10 11.19
CA PHE A 692 8.09 -11.13 10.31
C PHE A 692 8.15 -12.51 11.01
N ASP A 693 8.65 -12.60 12.25
CA ASP A 693 8.70 -13.86 12.99
C ASP A 693 7.31 -14.44 13.21
N PHE A 694 6.31 -13.60 13.55
CA PHE A 694 4.92 -14.04 13.70
C PHE A 694 4.33 -14.63 12.42
N LEU A 695 4.67 -14.06 11.25
CA LEU A 695 4.16 -14.52 9.96
C LEU A 695 5.03 -15.60 9.29
N ALA A 696 6.20 -15.88 9.84
CA ALA A 696 7.10 -16.92 9.39
C ALA A 696 7.07 -18.14 10.32
N ALA A 697 8.20 -18.45 10.95
CA ALA A 697 8.36 -19.67 11.75
C ALA A 697 7.84 -19.54 13.20
N ASN A 698 7.50 -18.35 13.66
CA ASN A 698 6.98 -18.05 15.01
C ASN A 698 7.78 -18.74 16.12
N ARG A 699 9.11 -18.62 16.06
CA ARG A 699 10.04 -19.48 16.81
C ARG A 699 9.92 -19.36 18.30
N LYS A 700 9.83 -18.11 18.80
CA LYS A 700 9.72 -17.88 20.24
C LYS A 700 8.43 -18.49 20.78
N ALA A 701 7.31 -18.29 20.07
CA ALA A 701 6.03 -18.87 20.46
C ALA A 701 6.04 -20.40 20.42
N ARG A 702 6.76 -21.01 19.47
CA ARG A 702 6.94 -22.48 19.45
C ARG A 702 7.70 -23.00 20.66
N VAL A 703 8.76 -22.31 21.08
CA VAL A 703 9.50 -22.68 22.30
C VAL A 703 8.62 -22.52 23.54
N GLU A 704 7.83 -21.45 23.61
CA GLU A 704 6.85 -21.26 24.70
C GLU A 704 5.77 -22.36 24.67
N TYR A 705 5.30 -22.74 23.47
CA TYR A 705 4.35 -23.85 23.31
C TYR A 705 4.93 -25.18 23.83
N GLU A 706 6.17 -25.51 23.43
CA GLU A 706 6.85 -26.73 23.87
C GLU A 706 7.03 -26.76 25.40
N SER A 707 7.37 -25.62 26.00
CA SER A 707 7.49 -25.49 27.45
C SER A 707 6.13 -25.64 28.16
N ARG A 708 5.06 -25.09 27.59
CA ARG A 708 3.71 -25.09 28.19
C ARG A 708 3.00 -26.44 28.10
N HIS A 709 3.18 -27.13 26.95
CA HIS A 709 2.47 -28.36 26.65
C HIS A 709 3.33 -29.63 26.81
N GLU A 710 4.61 -29.48 27.18
CA GLU A 710 5.60 -30.60 27.34
C GLU A 710 5.71 -31.45 26.07
N ARG A 711 5.38 -30.89 24.90
CA ARG A 711 5.44 -31.56 23.59
C ARG A 711 5.68 -30.54 22.47
N ALA A 712 6.32 -30.98 21.40
CA ALA A 712 6.47 -30.18 20.20
C ALA A 712 5.12 -29.97 19.51
N HIS A 713 4.95 -28.81 18.87
CA HIS A 713 3.80 -28.57 18.00
C HIS A 713 3.96 -29.37 16.71
N HIS A 714 3.00 -30.24 16.41
CA HIS A 714 3.04 -31.14 15.26
C HIS A 714 2.42 -30.56 13.99
N GLY A 715 1.68 -29.43 14.06
CA GLY A 715 1.10 -28.78 12.90
C GLY A 715 2.15 -28.24 11.93
N ILE A 716 1.77 -28.08 10.68
CA ILE A 716 2.61 -27.55 9.59
C ILE A 716 2.61 -26.04 9.58
N LEU A 717 1.49 -25.42 9.99
CA LEU A 717 1.35 -23.98 10.18
C LEU A 717 1.70 -23.61 11.63
N HIS A 718 2.32 -22.45 11.81
CA HIS A 718 2.76 -21.95 13.13
C HIS A 718 2.46 -20.46 13.35
N GLN A 719 1.96 -19.78 12.32
CA GLN A 719 1.87 -18.33 12.26
C GLN A 719 0.88 -17.75 13.27
N ALA A 720 1.21 -16.58 13.82
CA ALA A 720 0.34 -15.76 14.65
C ALA A 720 -0.37 -14.68 13.78
N PHE A 721 -1.32 -15.09 12.94
CA PHE A 721 -1.95 -14.21 11.94
C PHE A 721 -2.79 -13.08 12.56
N ARG A 722 -3.56 -13.38 13.62
CA ARG A 722 -4.41 -12.41 14.29
C ARG A 722 -3.58 -11.34 14.97
N THR A 723 -2.58 -11.77 15.72
CA THR A 723 -1.64 -10.87 16.42
C THR A 723 -0.88 -10.02 15.40
N ALA A 724 -0.30 -10.62 14.38
CA ALA A 724 0.40 -9.88 13.33
C ALA A 724 -0.53 -8.85 12.65
N GLY A 725 -1.76 -9.24 12.34
CA GLY A 725 -2.73 -8.35 11.70
C GLY A 725 -3.20 -7.19 12.59
N ARG A 726 -3.18 -7.36 13.93
CA ARG A 726 -3.49 -6.31 14.90
C ARG A 726 -2.34 -5.33 15.07
N GLU A 727 -1.10 -5.84 15.10
CA GLU A 727 0.10 -5.04 15.28
C GLU A 727 0.53 -4.30 13.99
N PHE A 728 0.09 -4.79 12.82
CA PHE A 728 0.50 -4.22 11.56
C PHE A 728 -0.06 -2.81 11.34
N ARG A 729 0.85 -1.83 11.20
CA ARG A 729 0.58 -0.45 10.81
C ARG A 729 1.67 0.00 9.84
N VAL A 730 1.31 0.45 8.65
CA VAL A 730 2.29 1.01 7.70
C VAL A 730 2.81 2.34 8.23
N ILE A 731 1.90 3.16 8.74
CA ILE A 731 2.18 4.46 9.35
C ILE A 731 1.89 4.35 10.84
N ASP A 732 2.87 4.69 11.68
CA ASP A 732 2.74 4.63 13.14
C ASP A 732 2.00 5.82 13.74
N GLU A 733 1.63 6.79 12.92
CA GLU A 733 1.04 8.03 13.39
C GLU A 733 -0.42 7.81 13.86
N ASN A 734 -0.64 8.00 15.15
CA ASN A 734 -1.96 8.14 15.74
C ASN A 734 -2.49 9.55 15.47
N THR A 735 -2.81 9.88 14.23
CA THR A 735 -3.46 11.15 13.91
C THR A 735 -4.96 10.98 13.78
N THR A 736 -5.70 11.99 14.18
CA THR A 736 -7.15 12.07 14.02
C THR A 736 -7.50 13.10 12.96
N GLY A 737 -8.34 12.72 12.00
CA GLY A 737 -8.85 13.65 11.00
C GLY A 737 -9.80 14.65 11.65
N VAL A 738 -9.49 15.93 11.50
CA VAL A 738 -10.32 17.06 11.96
C VAL A 738 -10.83 17.83 10.75
N LEU A 739 -12.15 17.93 10.60
CA LEU A 739 -12.77 18.75 9.56
C LEU A 739 -12.57 20.23 9.89
N VAL A 740 -12.14 21.01 8.90
CA VAL A 740 -11.80 22.42 9.08
C VAL A 740 -12.70 23.34 8.25
N PRO A 741 -12.99 24.55 8.75
CA PRO A 741 -13.88 25.51 8.10
C PRO A 741 -13.14 26.30 7.00
N TYR A 742 -12.75 25.62 5.92
CA TYR A 742 -12.08 26.25 4.78
C TYR A 742 -12.95 26.18 3.52
N GLY A 743 -13.19 27.33 2.87
CA GLY A 743 -13.90 27.42 1.60
C GLY A 743 -15.27 26.69 1.61
N LYS A 744 -15.49 25.79 0.64
CA LYS A 744 -16.73 24.98 0.57
C LYS A 744 -16.88 23.99 1.73
N GLY A 745 -15.82 23.75 2.51
CA GLY A 745 -15.87 22.86 3.66
C GLY A 745 -16.90 23.30 4.71
N ILE A 746 -17.11 24.61 4.89
CA ILE A 746 -18.12 25.16 5.81
C ILE A 746 -19.53 24.69 5.41
N GLU A 747 -19.87 24.82 4.15
CA GLU A 747 -21.19 24.44 3.64
C GLU A 747 -21.39 22.92 3.69
N LEU A 748 -20.38 22.15 3.30
CA LEU A 748 -20.41 20.68 3.37
C LEU A 748 -20.54 20.18 4.81
N GLN A 749 -19.89 20.83 5.79
CA GLN A 749 -20.05 20.51 7.22
C GLN A 749 -21.51 20.74 7.66
N ARG A 750 -22.11 21.87 7.28
CA ARG A 750 -23.51 22.17 7.60
C ARG A 750 -24.46 21.15 6.99
N GLN A 751 -24.24 20.78 5.73
CA GLN A 751 -25.03 19.76 5.04
C GLN A 751 -24.90 18.39 5.72
N LEU A 752 -23.67 17.98 6.14
CA LEU A 752 -23.46 16.73 6.85
C LEU A 752 -24.23 16.67 8.18
N LEU A 753 -24.26 17.78 8.91
CA LEU A 753 -24.94 17.86 10.19
C LEU A 753 -26.47 17.84 10.05
N SER A 754 -27.00 18.25 8.92
CA SER A 754 -28.45 18.25 8.62
C SER A 754 -28.92 16.99 7.87
N ALA A 755 -28.01 16.19 7.31
CA ALA A 755 -28.37 15.00 6.55
C ALA A 755 -28.99 13.90 7.41
N SER A 756 -30.14 13.41 7.00
CA SER A 756 -30.89 12.33 7.69
C SER A 756 -30.57 10.95 7.13
N ASP A 757 -30.23 10.85 5.85
CA ASP A 757 -29.98 9.57 5.17
C ASP A 757 -28.48 9.16 5.25
N TYR A 758 -28.26 7.85 5.37
CA TYR A 758 -26.91 7.26 5.42
C TYR A 758 -26.16 7.40 4.09
N LEU A 759 -26.84 7.33 2.95
CA LEU A 759 -26.25 7.45 1.62
C LEU A 759 -25.78 8.88 1.34
N ASP A 760 -26.58 9.87 1.72
CA ASP A 760 -26.21 11.28 1.63
C ASP A 760 -24.99 11.59 2.48
N LYS A 761 -24.91 11.03 3.69
CA LYS A 761 -23.75 11.14 4.57
C LYS A 761 -22.50 10.56 3.95
N LYS A 762 -22.56 9.36 3.34
CA LYS A 762 -21.40 8.71 2.70
C LYS A 762 -20.81 9.59 1.58
N THR A 763 -21.65 10.20 0.76
CA THR A 763 -21.21 11.09 -0.31
C THR A 763 -20.59 12.39 0.23
N LEU A 764 -21.23 13.01 1.22
CA LEU A 764 -20.72 14.21 1.90
C LEU A 764 -19.40 13.95 2.62
N PHE A 765 -19.24 12.81 3.27
CA PHE A 765 -17.97 12.41 3.89
C PHE A 765 -16.82 12.34 2.90
N ARG A 766 -17.07 11.80 1.71
CA ARG A 766 -16.08 11.71 0.65
C ARG A 766 -15.59 13.11 0.21
N ASP A 767 -16.52 14.06 0.05
CA ASP A 767 -16.18 15.40 -0.36
C ASP A 767 -15.49 16.19 0.78
N LEU A 768 -15.87 15.92 2.04
CA LEU A 768 -15.30 16.54 3.22
C LEU A 768 -13.86 16.10 3.51
N GLN A 769 -13.41 14.94 3.03
CA GLN A 769 -12.02 14.51 3.23
C GLN A 769 -10.98 15.52 2.75
N ARG A 770 -11.29 16.28 1.68
CA ARG A 770 -10.41 17.34 1.17
C ARG A 770 -10.28 18.53 2.13
N TYR A 771 -11.21 18.64 3.08
CA TYR A 771 -11.27 19.69 4.10
C TYR A 771 -10.90 19.15 5.49
N SER A 772 -10.17 18.03 5.53
CA SER A 772 -9.69 17.42 6.76
C SER A 772 -8.19 17.67 6.93
N VAL A 773 -7.78 17.87 8.19
CA VAL A 773 -6.39 17.96 8.61
C VAL A 773 -6.12 16.85 9.61
N SER A 774 -5.01 16.13 9.44
CA SER A 774 -4.55 15.13 10.40
C SER A 774 -3.87 15.80 11.60
N VAL A 775 -4.47 15.63 12.78
CA VAL A 775 -4.01 16.25 14.04
C VAL A 775 -3.53 15.16 15.00
N TYR A 776 -2.36 15.35 15.59
CA TYR A 776 -1.79 14.45 16.62
C TYR A 776 -2.58 14.52 17.93
N PRO A 777 -2.52 13.49 18.80
CA PRO A 777 -3.27 13.44 20.05
C PRO A 777 -3.04 14.63 20.97
N ASP A 778 -1.80 15.15 21.03
CA ASP A 778 -1.48 16.32 21.85
C ASP A 778 -2.14 17.58 21.31
N GLY A 779 -2.15 17.76 19.98
CA GLY A 779 -2.85 18.84 19.30
C GLY A 779 -4.36 18.74 19.47
N LEU A 780 -4.90 17.53 19.38
CA LEU A 780 -6.32 17.26 19.56
C LEU A 780 -6.76 17.64 20.98
N ARG A 781 -6.05 17.13 22.01
CA ARG A 781 -6.31 17.46 23.42
C ARG A 781 -6.30 18.95 23.70
N LYS A 782 -5.40 19.69 23.03
CA LYS A 782 -5.34 21.13 23.19
C LYS A 782 -6.52 21.84 22.57
N LEU A 783 -6.85 21.50 21.33
CA LEU A 783 -8.03 22.07 20.67
C LEU A 783 -9.32 21.75 21.44
N GLU A 784 -9.41 20.56 22.05
CA GLU A 784 -10.52 20.19 22.95
C GLU A 784 -10.55 21.04 24.22
N LYS A 785 -9.39 21.20 24.88
CA LYS A 785 -9.25 22.02 26.10
C LYS A 785 -9.61 23.49 25.84
N ASP A 786 -9.27 24.00 24.68
CA ASP A 786 -9.57 25.38 24.26
C ASP A 786 -11.00 25.52 23.69
N HIS A 787 -11.84 24.45 23.80
CA HIS A 787 -13.22 24.38 23.29
C HIS A 787 -13.36 24.68 21.79
N LYS A 788 -12.32 24.42 21.00
CA LYS A 788 -12.27 24.70 19.56
C LYS A 788 -12.75 23.51 18.72
N LEU A 789 -12.83 22.31 19.31
CA LEU A 789 -13.29 21.09 18.67
C LEU A 789 -14.63 20.61 19.21
N ARG A 790 -15.41 20.03 18.32
CA ARG A 790 -16.60 19.26 18.66
C ARG A 790 -16.51 17.86 18.05
N PHE A 791 -16.73 16.86 18.88
CA PHE A 791 -16.89 15.48 18.43
C PHE A 791 -18.36 15.20 18.17
N PHE A 792 -18.66 14.70 16.97
CA PHE A 792 -20.01 14.30 16.58
C PHE A 792 -20.10 12.77 16.68
N GLU A 793 -20.61 12.28 17.81
CA GLU A 793 -20.69 10.83 18.13
C GLU A 793 -21.41 10.02 17.05
N ASN A 794 -22.52 10.53 16.53
CA ASN A 794 -23.30 9.87 15.47
C ASN A 794 -22.52 9.69 14.14
N LEU A 795 -21.44 10.42 13.97
CA LEU A 795 -20.62 10.42 12.76
C LEU A 795 -19.20 9.92 13.00
N GLY A 796 -18.76 9.88 14.28
CA GLY A 796 -17.40 9.49 14.66
C GLY A 796 -16.31 10.47 14.17
N ILE A 797 -16.62 11.78 14.05
CA ILE A 797 -15.71 12.79 13.49
C ILE A 797 -15.54 14.00 14.41
N TYR A 798 -14.37 14.60 14.31
CA TYR A 798 -14.08 15.91 14.91
C TYR A 798 -14.25 17.02 13.88
N CYS A 799 -14.87 18.12 14.30
CA CYS A 799 -14.99 19.35 13.52
C CYS A 799 -14.40 20.52 14.31
N LEU A 800 -13.64 21.36 13.64
CA LEU A 800 -13.21 22.65 14.16
C LEU A 800 -14.41 23.61 14.11
N LEU A 801 -14.77 24.20 15.25
CA LEU A 801 -16.00 25.00 15.40
C LEU A 801 -15.78 26.46 15.03
N ASP A 802 -14.61 26.96 15.26
CA ASP A 802 -14.25 28.37 15.19
C ASP A 802 -13.46 28.65 13.92
N GLU A 803 -13.98 29.55 13.07
CA GLU A 803 -13.31 29.99 11.86
C GLU A 803 -11.96 30.65 12.19
N ASP A 804 -11.84 31.34 13.33
CA ASP A 804 -10.58 31.97 13.78
C ASP A 804 -9.50 30.95 14.17
N SER A 805 -9.87 29.68 14.37
CA SER A 805 -8.93 28.60 14.64
C SER A 805 -8.30 27.99 13.37
N TYR A 806 -8.70 28.49 12.21
CA TYR A 806 -8.13 28.10 10.92
C TYR A 806 -7.70 29.34 10.13
N ASP A 807 -6.41 29.52 10.01
CA ASP A 807 -5.78 30.65 9.35
C ASP A 807 -5.55 30.40 7.85
N ASP A 808 -5.82 31.40 7.01
CA ASP A 808 -5.66 31.32 5.55
C ASP A 808 -4.21 31.26 5.08
N GLU A 809 -3.24 31.49 5.99
CA GLU A 809 -1.82 31.42 5.68
C GLU A 809 -1.15 30.16 6.26
N TYR A 810 -1.54 29.75 7.47
CA TYR A 810 -0.88 28.68 8.22
C TYR A 810 -1.73 27.41 8.42
N GLY A 811 -3.02 27.46 8.16
CA GLY A 811 -3.94 26.37 8.45
C GLY A 811 -4.38 26.33 9.92
N ILE A 812 -4.49 25.15 10.55
CA ILE A 812 -4.89 25.06 11.95
C ILE A 812 -3.90 25.82 12.83
N VAL A 813 -4.43 26.74 13.67
CA VAL A 813 -3.69 27.50 14.65
C VAL A 813 -3.83 26.89 16.04
N PHE A 814 -2.71 26.42 16.56
CA PHE A 814 -2.61 25.96 17.93
C PHE A 814 -2.11 27.14 18.79
N GLU A 815 -2.97 27.84 19.53
CA GLU A 815 -2.54 28.92 20.43
C GLU A 815 -1.80 28.36 21.64
N GLY A 816 -0.72 29.06 22.05
CA GLY A 816 0.06 28.90 23.31
C GLY A 816 0.81 27.56 23.45
N GLY A 817 2.12 27.57 23.26
CA GLY A 817 3.07 26.68 23.97
C GLY A 817 3.07 25.18 23.67
N ILE A 818 2.40 24.67 22.66
CA ILE A 818 2.72 23.32 22.20
C ILE A 818 4.04 23.40 21.44
N ASP A 819 4.97 22.52 21.80
CA ASP A 819 6.19 22.37 21.04
C ASP A 819 5.84 21.85 19.62
N PRO A 820 5.84 22.73 18.58
CA PRO A 820 5.49 22.31 17.22
C PRO A 820 6.48 21.30 16.62
N ALA A 821 7.61 21.07 17.29
CA ALA A 821 8.59 20.08 16.93
C ALA A 821 8.08 18.64 17.07
N LYS A 822 7.01 18.41 17.86
CA LYS A 822 6.32 17.11 17.93
C LYS A 822 5.45 16.82 16.70
N TYR A 823 5.24 17.80 15.79
CA TYR A 823 4.36 17.66 14.63
C TYR A 823 5.20 17.60 13.36
N ILE A 824 5.57 16.39 13.04
CA ILE A 824 6.43 16.02 11.94
C ILE A 824 5.63 15.94 10.64
N CYS A 825 6.30 16.25 9.56
CA CYS A 825 5.81 16.15 8.20
C CYS A 825 5.92 14.75 7.64
#